data_bf959dce615e719461c13ef260be4a22
#
_entry.id   bf959dce615e719461c13ef260be4a22
#
_cell.length_a   1.000
_cell.length_b   1.000
_cell.length_c   1.000
_cell.angle_alpha   90.00
_cell.angle_beta   90.00
_cell.angle_gamma   90.00
#
_symmetry.space_group_name_H-M   'P 1'
#
loop_
_entity.id
_entity.type
_entity.pdbx_description
1 polymer ?
#
loop_
_entity_poly.entity_id
_entity_poly.type
_entity_poly.pdbx_seq_one_letter_code
_entity_poly.pdbx_strand_id
1 'polypeptide(L)'
;MFLALTHEDPRQLGGYRPLARLGSGGMGTVYLARSGGGRVVALKTMHARIASDPVFRTRFRLETEAARVIGPVHGARVFDADPAAETPWLATEYVLGPTLDEAVELTGPLPETAVRALGARLCAALTQLHRSGVVHRDLKPSNIMLTADGPKVIDFGIARALGDDRLTRTGAAAGTPAYMSPEQATGQEHTSAGDVFALAAVLTLAAAGHGPFGSGQAADLLYRVRYAEPDLTGVPAGLLPALSRCLAKDAAERPPVEQLAAELAPPAGDFAEQLPAVLLMETVRRSAAVWSVTPHRLPPPADRPEDVAARGATAPAAPSRRRLLALGGGSLLGAAALAAGVHYWPGKDASTGKSPGPGKGPAWDMRWQAQADYGIDPQVPSAPHLLENLVVIAKDANFLQALDPKSGKPRWEDQDLHQFPQSATDGRRLLAIEYPFEETDPLVVRTVNLTDGKFGERVGDLPDLQGRHRQNQLLGVAGGTLYVVGGDGPVSPSAFRKDQSWSLVALGLDTGRPRWTVPLPARPDGSTRLHFLTAEVRGAYLVLVQQAADGGLTLSVRDTGTGRLLWDRPLGGKQPPFVRARFAVDDRHVYTTSDGLAAWRLGDGARAWRFDRGQPGAGQSPPTVADDVVYVAEQGRGVLAVGARDGALRWAEKGRTDTRIALAVEPAVGPEHLYSASTSGLVATRRSDGRSSRPFKAAAGRYFPHQRAGLLVALGDAYAAGFPLL
;
A
#
# COMPACT_ATOMS: atom_id res chain seq x y z
N MET A 1 -5.75 5.03 3.64
CA MET A 1 -5.60 5.92 2.45
C MET A 1 -6.43 7.18 2.65
N PHE A 2 -5.93 8.37 2.27
CA PHE A 2 -6.68 9.63 2.38
C PHE A 2 -7.42 9.89 1.07
N LEU A 3 -8.76 9.78 1.09
CA LEU A 3 -9.59 10.03 -0.10
C LEU A 3 -9.92 11.52 -0.22
N ALA A 4 -10.08 12.00 -1.45
CA ALA A 4 -10.50 13.37 -1.71
C ALA A 4 -11.87 13.66 -1.10
N LEU A 5 -12.09 14.90 -0.67
CA LEU A 5 -13.41 15.39 -0.29
C LEU A 5 -14.29 15.52 -1.54
N THR A 6 -15.58 15.25 -1.43
CA THR A 6 -16.54 15.52 -2.48
C THR A 6 -17.11 16.94 -2.36
N HIS A 7 -17.82 17.41 -3.38
CA HIS A 7 -18.48 18.71 -3.34
C HIS A 7 -19.55 18.81 -2.22
N GLU A 8 -20.16 17.67 -1.81
CA GLU A 8 -21.16 17.58 -0.76
C GLU A 8 -20.61 17.59 0.67
N ASP A 9 -19.30 17.33 0.83
CA ASP A 9 -18.68 17.26 2.17
C ASP A 9 -18.72 18.62 2.87
N PRO A 10 -18.93 18.65 4.20
CA PRO A 10 -18.94 19.89 4.95
C PRO A 10 -17.58 20.60 4.84
N ARG A 11 -17.60 21.94 4.74
CA ARG A 11 -16.37 22.73 4.77
C ARG A 11 -15.80 22.84 6.18
N GLN A 12 -16.67 22.82 7.16
CA GLN A 12 -16.37 22.88 8.59
C GLN A 12 -17.49 22.17 9.36
N LEU A 13 -17.14 21.48 10.45
CA LEU A 13 -18.09 20.84 11.34
C LEU A 13 -17.56 20.90 12.77
N GLY A 14 -18.34 21.47 13.70
CA GLY A 14 -17.97 21.57 15.11
C GLY A 14 -16.60 22.21 15.39
N GLY A 15 -16.19 23.24 14.63
CA GLY A 15 -14.86 23.84 14.78
C GLY A 15 -13.71 23.08 14.12
N TYR A 16 -13.99 21.95 13.47
CA TYR A 16 -13.04 21.12 12.74
C TYR A 16 -13.17 21.30 11.24
N ARG A 17 -12.04 21.39 10.54
CA ARG A 17 -11.98 21.49 9.07
C ARG A 17 -11.60 20.12 8.48
N PRO A 18 -12.49 19.46 7.74
CA PRO A 18 -12.14 18.24 7.00
C PRO A 18 -11.00 18.48 6.00
N LEU A 19 -10.04 17.55 5.96
CA LEU A 19 -8.88 17.56 5.05
C LEU A 19 -9.02 16.47 3.98
N ALA A 20 -9.49 15.27 4.39
CA ALA A 20 -9.66 14.11 3.52
C ALA A 20 -10.74 13.20 4.11
N ARG A 21 -11.29 12.29 3.31
CA ARG A 21 -12.12 11.19 3.80
C ARG A 21 -11.21 10.03 4.21
N LEU A 22 -11.46 9.45 5.39
CA LEU A 22 -10.83 8.20 5.87
C LEU A 22 -11.68 6.99 5.50
N GLY A 23 -12.99 7.16 5.43
CA GLY A 23 -13.92 6.11 5.06
C GLY A 23 -15.35 6.63 5.03
N SER A 24 -16.23 5.90 4.35
CA SER A 24 -17.67 6.16 4.33
C SER A 24 -18.43 4.85 4.41
N GLY A 25 -19.47 4.80 5.22
CA GLY A 25 -20.30 3.64 5.45
C GLY A 25 -21.80 3.98 5.48
N GLY A 26 -22.63 3.02 5.80
CA GLY A 26 -24.10 3.18 5.81
C GLY A 26 -24.61 4.27 6.76
N MET A 27 -23.91 4.54 7.85
CA MET A 27 -24.34 5.50 8.88
C MET A 27 -23.70 6.86 8.76
N GLY A 28 -22.52 6.98 8.10
CA GLY A 28 -21.83 8.24 8.06
C GLY A 28 -20.48 8.20 7.36
N THR A 29 -19.76 9.30 7.42
CA THR A 29 -18.43 9.47 6.87
C THR A 29 -17.45 9.82 7.97
N VAL A 30 -16.26 9.25 7.91
CA VAL A 30 -15.14 9.61 8.79
C VAL A 30 -14.13 10.43 8.00
N TYR A 31 -13.77 11.58 8.53
CA TYR A 31 -12.80 12.49 7.93
C TYR A 31 -11.52 12.56 8.74
N LEU A 32 -10.40 12.68 8.07
CA LEU A 32 -9.24 13.34 8.65
C LEU A 32 -9.58 14.84 8.72
N ALA A 33 -9.51 15.44 9.91
CA ALA A 33 -9.84 16.84 10.09
C ALA A 33 -8.82 17.55 10.98
N ARG A 34 -8.83 18.86 10.95
CA ARG A 34 -7.93 19.69 11.78
C ARG A 34 -8.74 20.72 12.57
N SER A 35 -8.45 20.82 13.89
CA SER A 35 -9.02 21.87 14.73
C SER A 35 -8.42 23.24 14.41
N GLY A 36 -9.05 24.33 14.89
CA GLY A 36 -8.51 25.68 14.79
C GLY A 36 -7.12 25.85 15.45
N GLY A 37 -6.80 25.04 16.47
CA GLY A 37 -5.48 24.97 17.10
C GLY A 37 -4.47 24.05 16.41
N GLY A 38 -4.76 23.53 15.21
CA GLY A 38 -3.85 22.73 14.42
C GLY A 38 -3.84 21.22 14.74
N ARG A 39 -4.62 20.75 15.73
CA ARG A 39 -4.69 19.33 16.10
C ARG A 39 -5.37 18.51 15.00
N VAL A 40 -4.75 17.40 14.61
CA VAL A 40 -5.32 16.42 13.70
C VAL A 40 -6.24 15.46 14.47
N VAL A 41 -7.42 15.18 13.90
CA VAL A 41 -8.44 14.32 14.51
C VAL A 41 -9.09 13.43 13.44
N ALA A 42 -9.64 12.29 13.86
CA ALA A 42 -10.65 11.57 13.11
C ALA A 42 -12.02 12.16 13.46
N LEU A 43 -12.73 12.67 12.47
CA LEU A 43 -14.03 13.31 12.64
C LEU A 43 -15.11 12.45 12.01
N LYS A 44 -15.87 11.72 12.81
CA LYS A 44 -16.99 10.87 12.38
C LYS A 44 -18.27 11.72 12.34
N THR A 45 -19.00 11.63 11.22
CA THR A 45 -20.28 12.35 11.05
C THR A 45 -21.37 11.39 10.62
N MET A 46 -22.61 11.74 10.90
CA MET A 46 -23.77 11.02 10.43
C MET A 46 -24.22 11.57 9.06
N HIS A 47 -24.69 10.71 8.17
CA HIS A 47 -25.30 11.17 6.90
C HIS A 47 -26.59 11.94 7.16
N ALA A 48 -26.77 13.07 6.47
CA ALA A 48 -27.94 13.94 6.62
C ALA A 48 -29.28 13.19 6.44
N ARG A 49 -29.33 12.19 5.53
CA ARG A 49 -30.52 11.37 5.26
C ARG A 49 -31.03 10.56 6.46
N ILE A 50 -30.16 10.24 7.43
CA ILE A 50 -30.52 9.46 8.63
C ILE A 50 -30.38 10.30 9.90
N ALA A 51 -29.83 11.51 9.81
CA ALA A 51 -29.63 12.39 10.95
C ALA A 51 -30.97 12.91 11.55
N SER A 52 -32.07 12.84 10.82
CA SER A 52 -33.41 13.18 11.32
C SER A 52 -34.10 12.03 12.09
N ASP A 53 -33.59 10.78 11.97
CA ASP A 53 -34.17 9.63 12.64
C ASP A 53 -33.70 9.54 14.09
N PRO A 54 -34.63 9.59 15.10
CA PRO A 54 -34.28 9.53 16.52
C PRO A 54 -33.54 8.26 16.92
N VAL A 55 -33.81 7.14 16.26
CA VAL A 55 -33.16 5.85 16.54
C VAL A 55 -31.68 5.93 16.21
N PHE A 56 -31.32 6.46 15.04
CA PHE A 56 -29.91 6.61 14.64
C PHE A 56 -29.17 7.64 15.49
N ARG A 57 -29.84 8.75 15.89
CA ARG A 57 -29.25 9.70 16.86
C ARG A 57 -28.96 9.08 18.21
N THR A 58 -29.88 8.26 18.74
CA THR A 58 -29.68 7.55 19.98
C THR A 58 -28.48 6.59 19.89
N ARG A 59 -28.37 5.85 18.77
CA ARG A 59 -27.24 4.97 18.49
C ARG A 59 -25.91 5.73 18.47
N PHE A 60 -25.85 6.86 17.77
CA PHE A 60 -24.64 7.71 17.68
C PHE A 60 -24.23 8.25 19.05
N ARG A 61 -25.20 8.66 19.89
CA ARG A 61 -24.96 9.08 21.26
C ARG A 61 -24.36 7.96 22.12
N LEU A 62 -24.94 6.77 22.08
CA LEU A 62 -24.44 5.61 22.79
C LEU A 62 -23.03 5.21 22.36
N GLU A 63 -22.73 5.26 21.07
CA GLU A 63 -21.39 5.04 20.52
C GLU A 63 -20.40 6.09 21.05
N THR A 64 -20.80 7.36 21.11
CA THR A 64 -19.98 8.44 21.68
C THR A 64 -19.72 8.20 23.18
N GLU A 65 -20.71 7.73 23.93
CA GLU A 65 -20.58 7.40 25.37
C GLU A 65 -19.63 6.19 25.55
N ALA A 66 -19.75 5.12 24.76
CA ALA A 66 -18.83 3.98 24.80
C ALA A 66 -17.38 4.38 24.47
N ALA A 67 -17.19 5.24 23.49
CA ALA A 67 -15.87 5.77 23.16
C ALA A 67 -15.23 6.58 24.32
N ARG A 68 -16.04 7.23 25.14
CA ARG A 68 -15.57 7.89 26.37
C ARG A 68 -15.26 6.89 27.48
N VAL A 69 -16.09 5.85 27.63
CA VAL A 69 -15.92 4.80 28.65
C VAL A 69 -14.62 4.05 28.46
N ILE A 70 -14.28 3.62 27.23
CA ILE A 70 -13.06 2.86 26.97
C ILE A 70 -11.79 3.69 27.22
N GLY A 71 -11.89 5.00 27.08
CA GLY A 71 -10.81 5.94 27.39
C GLY A 71 -9.59 5.85 26.46
N PRO A 72 -8.59 6.72 26.68
CA PRO A 72 -7.47 6.91 25.76
C PRO A 72 -6.42 5.78 25.81
N VAL A 73 -6.47 4.88 26.78
CA VAL A 73 -5.52 3.77 26.88
C VAL A 73 -5.89 2.66 25.90
N HIS A 74 -7.18 2.31 25.84
CA HIS A 74 -7.67 1.18 25.07
C HIS A 74 -8.44 1.58 23.81
N GLY A 75 -8.80 2.86 23.66
CA GLY A 75 -9.54 3.40 22.52
C GLY A 75 -8.98 4.72 22.01
N ALA A 76 -9.54 5.21 20.92
CA ALA A 76 -9.24 6.54 20.41
C ALA A 76 -9.78 7.60 21.38
N ARG A 77 -8.92 8.48 21.89
CA ARG A 77 -9.31 9.55 22.81
C ARG A 77 -10.38 10.44 22.19
N VAL A 78 -11.50 10.61 22.88
CA VAL A 78 -12.53 11.58 22.48
C VAL A 78 -12.07 12.99 22.88
N PHE A 79 -12.01 13.89 21.89
CA PHE A 79 -11.69 15.30 22.12
C PHE A 79 -12.94 16.14 22.27
N ASP A 80 -13.94 15.88 21.41
CA ASP A 80 -15.16 16.65 21.38
C ASP A 80 -16.27 15.88 20.64
N ALA A 81 -17.54 16.20 20.89
CA ALA A 81 -18.66 15.59 20.21
C ALA A 81 -19.92 16.42 20.37
N ASP A 82 -20.75 16.49 19.35
CA ASP A 82 -22.10 17.00 19.42
C ASP A 82 -23.08 16.05 18.74
N PRO A 83 -23.64 15.07 19.49
CA PRO A 83 -24.66 14.16 18.98
C PRO A 83 -26.02 14.83 18.78
N ALA A 84 -26.23 16.05 19.30
CA ALA A 84 -27.47 16.81 19.17
C ALA A 84 -27.44 17.79 17.99
N ALA A 85 -26.27 18.06 17.38
CA ALA A 85 -26.14 18.94 16.22
C ALA A 85 -27.10 18.53 15.08
N GLU A 86 -27.39 19.45 14.16
CA GLU A 86 -28.13 19.15 12.93
C GLU A 86 -27.49 17.96 12.17
N THR A 87 -26.17 18.01 12.00
CA THR A 87 -25.35 16.88 11.57
C THR A 87 -24.54 16.40 12.77
N PRO A 88 -24.93 15.31 13.44
CA PRO A 88 -24.20 14.75 14.57
C PRO A 88 -22.76 14.40 14.23
N TRP A 89 -21.83 14.73 15.14
CA TRP A 89 -20.39 14.47 14.91
C TRP A 89 -19.65 14.10 16.20
N LEU A 90 -18.55 13.37 16.01
CA LEU A 90 -17.64 12.94 17.06
C LEU A 90 -16.19 13.14 16.56
N ALA A 91 -15.40 13.91 17.31
CA ALA A 91 -13.98 14.13 17.05
C ALA A 91 -13.14 13.31 18.02
N THR A 92 -12.36 12.38 17.49
CA THR A 92 -11.46 11.52 18.26
C THR A 92 -10.01 11.73 17.85
N GLU A 93 -9.11 11.16 18.63
CA GLU A 93 -7.72 10.98 18.25
C GLU A 93 -7.65 10.29 16.87
N TYR A 94 -6.83 10.85 15.98
CA TYR A 94 -6.42 10.10 14.80
C TYR A 94 -5.33 9.12 15.23
N VAL A 95 -5.72 7.85 15.38
CA VAL A 95 -4.82 6.79 15.85
C VAL A 95 -3.80 6.46 14.76
N LEU A 96 -2.52 6.56 15.12
CA LEU A 96 -1.41 6.28 14.21
C LEU A 96 -1.03 4.80 14.28
N GLY A 97 -1.27 4.09 13.20
CA GLY A 97 -0.94 2.67 13.06
C GLY A 97 -1.80 2.01 11.98
N PRO A 98 -1.47 0.80 11.55
CA PRO A 98 -2.34 -0.01 10.71
C PRO A 98 -3.50 -0.59 11.53
N THR A 99 -4.60 -0.95 10.87
CA THR A 99 -5.59 -1.85 11.44
C THR A 99 -5.01 -3.26 11.56
N LEU A 100 -5.60 -4.12 12.38
CA LEU A 100 -5.05 -5.47 12.60
C LEU A 100 -5.10 -6.33 11.33
N ASP A 101 -6.14 -6.20 10.50
CA ASP A 101 -6.20 -6.85 9.20
C ASP A 101 -5.09 -6.36 8.26
N GLU A 102 -4.91 -5.04 8.13
CA GLU A 102 -3.77 -4.48 7.37
C GLU A 102 -2.42 -4.95 7.92
N ALA A 103 -2.29 -5.08 9.24
CA ALA A 103 -1.05 -5.56 9.87
C ALA A 103 -0.77 -7.02 9.50
N VAL A 104 -1.77 -7.89 9.55
CA VAL A 104 -1.64 -9.30 9.17
C VAL A 104 -1.42 -9.44 7.66
N GLU A 105 -2.07 -8.64 6.84
CA GLU A 105 -1.79 -8.57 5.38
C GLU A 105 -0.33 -8.16 5.10
N LEU A 106 0.20 -7.22 5.89
CA LEU A 106 1.55 -6.69 5.72
C LEU A 106 2.65 -7.65 6.17
N THR A 107 2.42 -8.40 7.25
CA THR A 107 3.48 -9.23 7.89
C THR A 107 3.25 -10.73 7.80
N GLY A 108 2.06 -11.17 7.42
CA GLY A 108 1.57 -12.52 7.70
C GLY A 108 1.18 -12.67 9.18
N PRO A 109 1.05 -13.91 9.68
CA PRO A 109 0.76 -14.19 11.08
C PRO A 109 1.73 -13.48 12.03
N LEU A 110 1.20 -12.93 13.12
CA LEU A 110 2.02 -12.30 14.15
C LEU A 110 2.71 -13.36 15.01
N PRO A 111 3.91 -13.06 15.57
CA PRO A 111 4.54 -13.94 16.56
C PRO A 111 3.64 -14.21 17.77
N GLU A 112 3.72 -15.40 18.36
CA GLU A 112 2.90 -15.78 19.53
C GLU A 112 3.00 -14.75 20.66
N THR A 113 4.17 -14.20 20.92
CA THR A 113 4.37 -13.17 21.93
C THR A 113 3.58 -11.91 21.66
N ALA A 114 3.51 -11.48 20.39
CA ALA A 114 2.70 -10.34 19.96
C ALA A 114 1.20 -10.62 20.08
N VAL A 115 0.75 -11.82 19.71
CA VAL A 115 -0.66 -12.26 19.86
C VAL A 115 -1.08 -12.28 21.32
N ARG A 116 -0.22 -12.78 22.22
CA ARG A 116 -0.47 -12.78 23.67
C ARG A 116 -0.58 -11.36 24.23
N ALA A 117 0.36 -10.49 23.86
CA ALA A 117 0.35 -9.09 24.28
C ALA A 117 -0.87 -8.34 23.73
N LEU A 118 -1.23 -8.55 22.47
CA LEU A 118 -2.43 -8.01 21.82
C LEU A 118 -3.69 -8.47 22.57
N GLY A 119 -3.82 -9.78 22.79
CA GLY A 119 -4.99 -10.37 23.44
C GLY A 119 -5.16 -9.90 24.88
N ALA A 120 -4.10 -9.85 25.68
CA ALA A 120 -4.16 -9.36 27.06
C ALA A 120 -4.65 -7.89 27.14
N ARG A 121 -4.17 -7.02 26.23
CA ARG A 121 -4.60 -5.61 26.19
C ARG A 121 -6.05 -5.45 25.69
N LEU A 122 -6.49 -6.28 24.73
CA LEU A 122 -7.88 -6.28 24.28
C LEU A 122 -8.81 -6.85 25.37
N CYS A 123 -8.38 -7.86 26.13
CA CYS A 123 -9.11 -8.32 27.31
C CYS A 123 -9.28 -7.20 28.34
N ALA A 124 -8.23 -6.41 28.62
CA ALA A 124 -8.33 -5.26 29.53
C ALA A 124 -9.33 -4.21 29.01
N ALA A 125 -9.34 -3.95 27.69
CA ALA A 125 -10.31 -3.07 27.06
C ALA A 125 -11.75 -3.56 27.23
N LEU A 126 -12.01 -4.83 26.94
CA LEU A 126 -13.33 -5.44 27.11
C LEU A 126 -13.76 -5.49 28.59
N THR A 127 -12.86 -5.82 29.52
CA THR A 127 -13.15 -5.77 30.97
C THR A 127 -13.61 -4.39 31.39
N GLN A 128 -12.97 -3.32 30.91
CA GLN A 128 -13.37 -1.94 31.22
C GLN A 128 -14.77 -1.63 30.68
N LEU A 129 -15.08 -2.01 29.46
CA LEU A 129 -16.41 -1.84 28.84
C LEU A 129 -17.49 -2.63 29.64
N HIS A 130 -17.26 -3.92 29.86
CA HIS A 130 -18.23 -4.81 30.52
C HIS A 130 -18.56 -4.37 31.95
N ARG A 131 -17.55 -3.89 32.71
CA ARG A 131 -17.77 -3.31 34.05
C ARG A 131 -18.64 -2.06 34.03
N SER A 132 -18.68 -1.34 32.92
CA SER A 132 -19.54 -0.17 32.70
C SER A 132 -20.90 -0.54 32.08
N GLY A 133 -21.22 -1.85 32.00
CA GLY A 133 -22.44 -2.33 31.37
C GLY A 133 -22.51 -2.21 29.85
N VAL A 134 -21.37 -1.94 29.20
CA VAL A 134 -21.29 -1.77 27.76
C VAL A 134 -20.70 -3.03 27.12
N VAL A 135 -21.37 -3.55 26.08
CA VAL A 135 -20.91 -4.67 25.25
C VAL A 135 -20.51 -4.11 23.87
N HIS A 136 -19.40 -4.57 23.32
CA HIS A 136 -18.80 -3.99 22.09
C HIS A 136 -19.61 -4.31 20.83
N ARG A 137 -20.02 -5.57 20.65
CA ARG A 137 -20.93 -6.09 19.59
C ARG A 137 -20.42 -6.09 18.15
N ASP A 138 -19.31 -5.43 17.83
CA ASP A 138 -18.70 -5.39 16.48
C ASP A 138 -17.16 -5.45 16.55
N LEU A 139 -16.62 -6.29 17.45
CA LEU A 139 -15.16 -6.47 17.52
C LEU A 139 -14.69 -7.25 16.30
N LYS A 140 -13.79 -6.63 15.52
CA LYS A 140 -13.23 -7.19 14.29
C LYS A 140 -11.87 -6.55 14.00
N PRO A 141 -11.02 -7.16 13.16
CA PRO A 141 -9.67 -6.67 12.88
C PRO A 141 -9.62 -5.23 12.38
N SER A 142 -10.55 -4.81 11.53
CA SER A 142 -10.61 -3.44 11.00
C SER A 142 -11.00 -2.37 12.03
N ASN A 143 -11.48 -2.78 13.21
CA ASN A 143 -11.81 -1.88 14.33
C ASN A 143 -10.71 -1.85 15.41
N ILE A 144 -9.56 -2.50 15.16
CA ILE A 144 -8.42 -2.56 16.09
C ILE A 144 -7.20 -1.95 15.39
N MET A 145 -6.72 -0.81 15.89
CA MET A 145 -5.51 -0.15 15.41
C MET A 145 -4.30 -0.61 16.23
N LEU A 146 -3.21 -0.97 15.57
CA LEU A 146 -1.95 -1.33 16.23
C LEU A 146 -1.04 -0.11 16.34
N THR A 147 -0.79 0.36 17.56
CA THR A 147 0.16 1.45 17.83
C THR A 147 1.39 0.91 18.57
N ALA A 148 2.43 1.71 18.70
CA ALA A 148 3.60 1.35 19.50
C ALA A 148 3.26 1.15 21.00
N ASP A 149 2.26 1.90 21.51
CA ASP A 149 1.84 1.83 22.91
C ASP A 149 0.86 0.69 23.20
N GLY A 150 0.27 0.08 22.17
CA GLY A 150 -0.71 -1.00 22.29
C GLY A 150 -1.82 -0.93 21.25
N PRO A 151 -2.73 -1.92 21.23
CA PRO A 151 -3.91 -1.88 20.40
C PRO A 151 -4.88 -0.82 20.90
N LYS A 152 -5.55 -0.12 19.98
CA LYS A 152 -6.67 0.79 20.25
C LYS A 152 -7.90 0.37 19.48
N VAL A 153 -9.02 0.28 20.16
CA VAL A 153 -10.33 0.00 19.56
C VAL A 153 -10.94 1.32 19.08
N ILE A 154 -11.43 1.36 17.84
CA ILE A 154 -11.84 2.62 17.20
C ILE A 154 -13.34 2.76 16.92
N ASP A 155 -14.10 1.72 16.78
CA ASP A 155 -15.53 1.76 16.49
C ASP A 155 -16.31 0.80 17.39
N PHE A 156 -17.43 1.26 17.95
CA PHE A 156 -18.30 0.46 18.82
C PHE A 156 -19.60 0.11 18.10
N GLY A 157 -19.90 -1.17 17.97
CA GLY A 157 -21.09 -1.66 17.26
C GLY A 157 -22.43 -1.50 18.01
N ILE A 158 -22.53 -0.55 18.94
CA ILE A 158 -23.74 -0.31 19.77
C ILE A 158 -24.95 0.02 18.89
N ALA A 159 -24.71 0.55 17.71
CA ALA A 159 -25.72 0.84 16.70
C ALA A 159 -26.54 -0.39 16.25
N ARG A 160 -26.07 -1.62 16.50
CA ARG A 160 -26.72 -2.89 16.11
C ARG A 160 -27.72 -3.43 17.14
N ALA A 161 -27.74 -2.89 18.36
CA ALA A 161 -28.51 -3.45 19.47
C ALA A 161 -30.03 -3.18 19.46
N LEU A 162 -30.52 -2.25 18.64
CA LEU A 162 -31.91 -1.81 18.65
C LEU A 162 -32.63 -2.25 17.36
N GLY A 163 -32.80 -3.56 17.18
CA GLY A 163 -33.73 -4.22 16.29
C GLY A 163 -33.83 -3.64 14.86
N ASP A 164 -32.91 -4.02 13.96
CA ASP A 164 -33.02 -3.62 12.57
C ASP A 164 -33.33 -4.79 11.63
N ASP A 165 -34.62 -5.28 11.71
CA ASP A 165 -35.18 -6.23 10.74
C ASP A 165 -35.22 -5.67 9.31
N ARG A 166 -34.94 -4.36 9.12
CA ARG A 166 -34.98 -3.71 7.80
C ARG A 166 -33.69 -3.86 7.01
N LEU A 167 -32.52 -3.99 7.66
CA LEU A 167 -31.22 -4.14 6.98
C LEU A 167 -30.98 -5.57 6.49
N THR A 168 -31.60 -6.58 7.11
CA THR A 168 -31.57 -7.96 6.63
C THR A 168 -32.45 -8.19 5.38
N ARG A 169 -33.46 -7.35 5.15
CA ARG A 169 -34.37 -7.45 4.00
C ARG A 169 -33.77 -6.95 2.67
N THR A 170 -32.72 -6.15 2.69
CA THR A 170 -32.11 -5.59 1.47
C THR A 170 -30.87 -6.34 1.00
N GLY A 171 -30.50 -7.47 1.61
CA GLY A 171 -29.35 -8.29 1.19
C GLY A 171 -27.98 -7.66 1.48
N ALA A 172 -27.94 -6.45 2.05
CA ALA A 172 -26.72 -5.82 2.52
C ALA A 172 -26.51 -6.18 3.99
N ALA A 173 -25.85 -7.32 4.26
CA ALA A 173 -25.43 -7.69 5.61
C ALA A 173 -24.48 -6.60 6.13
N ALA A 174 -24.96 -5.75 7.03
CA ALA A 174 -24.17 -4.70 7.66
C ALA A 174 -23.21 -5.36 8.67
N GLY A 175 -21.95 -5.63 8.25
CA GLY A 175 -20.87 -6.15 9.06
C GLY A 175 -20.15 -7.32 8.39
N THR A 176 -18.97 -7.68 8.92
CA THR A 176 -18.22 -8.85 8.46
C THR A 176 -18.69 -10.07 9.23
N PRO A 177 -19.54 -10.96 8.66
CA PRO A 177 -20.18 -12.08 9.38
C PRO A 177 -19.17 -13.05 10.02
N ALA A 178 -17.93 -13.09 9.51
CA ALA A 178 -16.88 -13.99 9.99
C ALA A 178 -16.47 -13.81 11.47
N TYR A 179 -16.78 -12.65 12.07
CA TYR A 179 -16.45 -12.32 13.48
C TYR A 179 -17.69 -12.20 14.38
N MET A 180 -18.87 -12.44 13.83
CA MET A 180 -20.11 -12.48 14.64
C MET A 180 -20.11 -13.71 15.54
N SER A 181 -20.72 -13.59 16.72
CA SER A 181 -20.98 -14.74 17.55
C SER A 181 -22.17 -15.58 17.03
N PRO A 182 -22.29 -16.87 17.38
CA PRO A 182 -23.40 -17.72 16.97
C PRO A 182 -24.78 -17.16 17.34
N GLU A 183 -24.89 -16.53 18.51
CA GLU A 183 -26.13 -15.87 18.98
C GLU A 183 -26.45 -14.63 18.12
N GLN A 184 -25.46 -13.84 17.72
CA GLN A 184 -25.67 -12.72 16.77
C GLN A 184 -26.12 -13.23 15.40
N ALA A 185 -25.52 -14.32 14.92
CA ALA A 185 -25.87 -14.91 13.63
C ALA A 185 -27.32 -15.43 13.59
N THR A 186 -27.93 -15.65 14.75
CA THR A 186 -29.32 -16.10 14.91
C THR A 186 -30.29 -15.01 15.35
N GLY A 187 -29.80 -13.76 15.50
CA GLY A 187 -30.62 -12.64 15.97
C GLY A 187 -30.93 -12.69 17.48
N GLN A 188 -30.21 -13.49 18.23
CA GLN A 188 -30.32 -13.54 19.70
C GLN A 188 -29.51 -12.41 20.33
N GLU A 189 -29.71 -12.18 21.64
CA GLU A 189 -28.99 -11.11 22.34
C GLU A 189 -27.49 -11.43 22.45
N HIS A 190 -26.69 -10.50 22.00
CA HIS A 190 -25.24 -10.55 22.12
C HIS A 190 -24.81 -9.98 23.49
N THR A 191 -24.18 -10.80 24.29
CA THR A 191 -23.68 -10.47 25.62
C THR A 191 -22.14 -10.33 25.64
N SER A 192 -21.57 -10.13 26.82
CA SER A 192 -20.11 -10.14 27.01
C SER A 192 -19.43 -11.43 26.53
N ALA A 193 -20.11 -12.57 26.60
CA ALA A 193 -19.62 -13.84 26.05
C ALA A 193 -19.49 -13.80 24.51
N GLY A 194 -20.32 -13.01 23.82
CA GLY A 194 -20.20 -12.78 22.39
C GLY A 194 -18.95 -11.96 22.02
N ASP A 195 -18.58 -10.98 22.85
CA ASP A 195 -17.32 -10.24 22.65
C ASP A 195 -16.09 -11.14 22.86
N VAL A 196 -16.15 -12.12 23.78
CA VAL A 196 -15.09 -13.12 23.97
C VAL A 196 -14.93 -14.01 22.72
N PHE A 197 -16.06 -14.43 22.10
CA PHE A 197 -16.03 -15.16 20.84
C PHE A 197 -15.40 -14.34 19.72
N ALA A 198 -15.82 -13.09 19.55
CA ALA A 198 -15.28 -12.19 18.55
C ALA A 198 -13.78 -11.93 18.77
N LEU A 199 -13.34 -11.74 20.04
CA LEU A 199 -11.92 -11.58 20.38
C LEU A 199 -11.13 -12.83 20.00
N ALA A 200 -11.61 -14.03 20.28
CA ALA A 200 -10.91 -15.27 19.89
C ALA A 200 -10.80 -15.41 18.37
N ALA A 201 -11.84 -15.02 17.61
CA ALA A 201 -11.78 -15.01 16.15
C ALA A 201 -10.74 -13.99 15.61
N VAL A 202 -10.64 -12.83 16.25
CA VAL A 202 -9.63 -11.81 15.96
C VAL A 202 -8.22 -12.31 16.26
N LEU A 203 -8.00 -12.96 17.41
CA LEU A 203 -6.70 -13.53 17.80
C LEU A 203 -6.31 -14.71 16.91
N THR A 204 -7.27 -15.49 16.41
CA THR A 204 -7.03 -16.54 15.42
C THR A 204 -6.49 -15.94 14.12
N LEU A 205 -7.11 -14.88 13.60
CA LEU A 205 -6.56 -14.17 12.44
C LEU A 205 -5.13 -13.66 12.70
N ALA A 206 -4.91 -13.04 13.85
CA ALA A 206 -3.58 -12.53 14.21
C ALA A 206 -2.51 -13.63 14.27
N ALA A 207 -2.87 -14.82 14.79
CA ALA A 207 -1.97 -15.94 14.99
C ALA A 207 -1.76 -16.82 13.76
N ALA A 208 -2.79 -17.03 12.94
CA ALA A 208 -2.79 -17.97 11.82
C ALA A 208 -2.78 -17.28 10.44
N GLY A 209 -3.09 -15.98 10.37
CA GLY A 209 -3.22 -15.25 9.10
C GLY A 209 -4.59 -15.42 8.42
N HIS A 210 -5.50 -16.19 9.03
CA HIS A 210 -6.87 -16.38 8.55
C HIS A 210 -7.87 -16.44 9.72
N GLY A 211 -9.11 -16.06 9.45
CA GLY A 211 -10.19 -16.18 10.45
C GLY A 211 -10.66 -17.63 10.63
N PRO A 212 -11.20 -17.99 11.83
CA PRO A 212 -11.58 -19.37 12.15
C PRO A 212 -12.73 -19.92 11.32
N PHE A 213 -13.48 -19.08 10.63
CA PHE A 213 -14.59 -19.49 9.76
C PHE A 213 -14.34 -19.15 8.29
N GLY A 214 -13.09 -18.76 7.94
CA GLY A 214 -12.64 -18.46 6.60
C GLY A 214 -13.28 -17.20 5.99
N SER A 215 -13.37 -17.15 4.66
CA SER A 215 -13.95 -16.06 3.88
C SER A 215 -15.08 -16.59 2.98
N GLY A 216 -15.85 -15.69 2.36
CA GLY A 216 -16.90 -16.06 1.41
C GLY A 216 -18.16 -15.20 1.53
N GLN A 217 -19.27 -15.69 0.96
CA GLN A 217 -20.55 -14.99 1.01
C GLN A 217 -21.10 -14.91 2.43
N ALA A 218 -21.85 -13.84 2.73
CA ALA A 218 -22.37 -13.59 4.08
C ALA A 218 -23.22 -14.74 4.63
N ALA A 219 -24.07 -15.36 3.82
CA ALA A 219 -24.92 -16.47 4.23
C ALA A 219 -24.09 -17.72 4.60
N ASP A 220 -23.05 -18.03 3.83
CA ASP A 220 -22.16 -19.16 4.11
C ASP A 220 -21.35 -18.95 5.37
N LEU A 221 -20.90 -17.71 5.62
CA LEU A 221 -20.18 -17.32 6.83
C LEU A 221 -21.08 -17.47 8.07
N LEU A 222 -22.32 -16.94 8.01
CA LEU A 222 -23.28 -17.08 9.10
C LEU A 222 -23.58 -18.55 9.40
N TYR A 223 -23.70 -19.40 8.37
CA TYR A 223 -23.87 -20.84 8.53
C TYR A 223 -22.66 -21.47 9.24
N ARG A 224 -21.43 -21.17 8.79
CA ARG A 224 -20.20 -21.71 9.38
C ARG A 224 -19.98 -21.24 10.82
N VAL A 225 -20.20 -19.97 11.10
CA VAL A 225 -20.14 -19.43 12.47
C VAL A 225 -21.06 -20.17 13.40
N ARG A 226 -22.25 -20.54 12.92
CA ARG A 226 -23.25 -21.24 13.74
C ARG A 226 -22.97 -22.74 13.92
N TYR A 227 -22.52 -23.43 12.85
CA TYR A 227 -22.53 -24.89 12.81
C TYR A 227 -21.17 -25.55 12.56
N ALA A 228 -20.21 -24.89 11.93
CA ALA A 228 -18.94 -25.50 11.63
C ALA A 228 -17.95 -25.35 12.80
N GLU A 229 -17.06 -26.32 12.94
CA GLU A 229 -15.92 -26.21 13.84
C GLU A 229 -14.96 -25.09 13.37
N PRO A 230 -14.32 -24.36 14.30
CA PRO A 230 -13.36 -23.32 13.94
C PRO A 230 -12.10 -23.95 13.35
N ASP A 231 -11.62 -23.40 12.27
CA ASP A 231 -10.30 -23.72 11.71
C ASP A 231 -9.21 -22.98 12.51
N LEU A 232 -8.45 -23.74 13.29
CA LEU A 232 -7.33 -23.26 14.10
C LEU A 232 -5.97 -23.69 13.54
N THR A 233 -5.92 -24.12 12.29
CA THR A 233 -4.68 -24.49 11.60
C THR A 233 -3.71 -23.31 11.60
N GLY A 234 -2.45 -23.54 11.99
CA GLY A 234 -1.43 -22.49 12.06
C GLY A 234 -1.42 -21.67 13.36
N VAL A 235 -2.41 -21.85 14.24
CA VAL A 235 -2.38 -21.25 15.58
C VAL A 235 -1.30 -21.93 16.44
N PRO A 236 -0.41 -21.18 17.11
CA PRO A 236 0.59 -21.73 18.03
C PRO A 236 -0.05 -22.63 19.12
N ALA A 237 0.59 -23.76 19.40
CA ALA A 237 0.06 -24.76 20.34
C ALA A 237 -0.27 -24.18 21.72
N GLY A 238 0.50 -23.18 22.20
CA GLY A 238 0.27 -22.51 23.48
C GLY A 238 -0.99 -21.65 23.53
N LEU A 239 -1.60 -21.30 22.39
CA LEU A 239 -2.86 -20.51 22.31
C LEU A 239 -4.09 -21.38 22.04
N LEU A 240 -3.92 -22.58 21.46
CA LEU A 240 -5.02 -23.44 21.04
C LEU A 240 -6.06 -23.71 22.15
N PRO A 241 -5.70 -24.10 23.41
CA PRO A 241 -6.68 -24.41 24.41
C PRO A 241 -7.57 -23.20 24.79
N ALA A 242 -6.97 -22.02 24.89
CA ALA A 242 -7.69 -20.79 25.23
C ALA A 242 -8.63 -20.35 24.11
N LEU A 243 -8.13 -20.30 22.85
CA LEU A 243 -8.94 -19.85 21.72
C LEU A 243 -10.05 -20.84 21.38
N SER A 244 -9.81 -22.15 21.47
CA SER A 244 -10.83 -23.16 21.21
C SER A 244 -12.02 -23.04 22.18
N ARG A 245 -11.78 -22.83 23.48
CA ARG A 245 -12.88 -22.64 24.47
C ARG A 245 -13.64 -21.34 24.22
N CYS A 246 -12.95 -20.25 23.85
CA CYS A 246 -13.63 -18.99 23.55
C CYS A 246 -14.48 -19.05 22.28
N LEU A 247 -14.20 -19.98 21.37
CA LEU A 247 -14.95 -20.22 20.12
C LEU A 247 -16.06 -21.29 20.29
N ALA A 248 -16.35 -21.70 21.52
CA ALA A 248 -17.49 -22.58 21.80
C ALA A 248 -18.80 -22.00 21.27
N LYS A 249 -19.68 -22.88 20.72
CA LYS A 249 -20.96 -22.44 20.14
C LYS A 249 -21.94 -21.99 21.21
N ASP A 250 -21.96 -22.68 22.34
CA ASP A 250 -22.72 -22.26 23.52
C ASP A 250 -21.98 -21.13 24.25
N ALA A 251 -22.64 -20.00 24.41
CA ALA A 251 -22.10 -18.83 25.11
C ALA A 251 -21.75 -19.12 26.58
N ALA A 252 -22.44 -20.09 27.23
CA ALA A 252 -22.20 -20.48 28.61
C ALA A 252 -20.90 -21.28 28.82
N GLU A 253 -20.36 -21.89 27.76
CA GLU A 253 -19.10 -22.63 27.80
C GLU A 253 -17.88 -21.74 27.65
N ARG A 254 -18.06 -20.49 27.25
CA ARG A 254 -16.98 -19.54 27.03
C ARG A 254 -16.48 -18.97 28.35
N PRO A 255 -15.15 -18.87 28.54
CA PRO A 255 -14.58 -18.31 29.77
C PRO A 255 -14.90 -16.81 29.89
N PRO A 256 -14.97 -16.25 31.11
CA PRO A 256 -14.98 -14.80 31.32
C PRO A 256 -13.72 -14.17 30.75
N VAL A 257 -13.82 -12.90 30.33
CA VAL A 257 -12.69 -12.15 29.70
C VAL A 257 -11.46 -12.05 30.62
N GLU A 258 -11.66 -11.99 31.95
CA GLU A 258 -10.60 -11.94 32.95
C GLU A 258 -9.82 -13.27 33.02
N GLN A 259 -10.48 -14.40 32.82
CA GLN A 259 -9.82 -15.70 32.77
C GLN A 259 -8.99 -15.82 31.50
N LEU A 260 -9.51 -15.40 30.34
CA LEU A 260 -8.76 -15.35 29.09
C LEU A 260 -7.52 -14.46 29.22
N ALA A 261 -7.65 -13.29 29.87
CA ALA A 261 -6.52 -12.39 30.13
C ALA A 261 -5.40 -13.07 30.93
N ALA A 262 -5.75 -13.84 31.95
CA ALA A 262 -4.78 -14.58 32.78
C ALA A 262 -4.08 -15.70 31.98
N GLU A 263 -4.79 -16.40 31.10
CA GLU A 263 -4.23 -17.47 30.26
C GLU A 263 -3.33 -16.96 29.15
N LEU A 264 -3.59 -15.78 28.61
CA LEU A 264 -2.75 -15.18 27.59
C LEU A 264 -1.38 -14.75 28.14
N ALA A 265 -1.27 -14.42 29.43
CA ALA A 265 -0.02 -14.13 30.15
C ALA A 265 1.06 -13.50 29.24
N PRO A 266 0.95 -12.20 28.88
CA PRO A 266 1.87 -11.60 27.94
C PRO A 266 3.30 -11.62 28.49
N PRO A 267 4.33 -11.72 27.62
CA PRO A 267 5.72 -11.60 28.06
C PRO A 267 5.96 -10.22 28.67
N ALA A 268 6.94 -10.11 29.58
CA ALA A 268 7.38 -8.83 30.09
C ALA A 268 8.00 -7.99 28.96
N GLY A 269 7.87 -6.65 29.06
CA GLY A 269 8.39 -5.71 28.08
C GLY A 269 7.31 -4.84 27.44
N ASP A 270 7.76 -3.89 26.64
CA ASP A 270 6.88 -2.98 25.94
C ASP A 270 6.17 -3.67 24.76
N PHE A 271 4.95 -3.22 24.45
CA PHE A 271 4.17 -3.79 23.33
C PHE A 271 4.91 -3.63 22.00
N ALA A 272 5.60 -2.51 21.79
CA ALA A 272 6.39 -2.27 20.59
C ALA A 272 7.48 -3.32 20.37
N GLU A 273 8.09 -3.86 21.43
CA GLU A 273 9.12 -4.89 21.34
C GLU A 273 8.60 -6.24 20.86
N GLN A 274 7.30 -6.49 21.03
CA GLN A 274 6.63 -7.71 20.59
C GLN A 274 6.19 -7.63 19.12
N LEU A 275 6.06 -6.41 18.57
CA LEU A 275 5.59 -6.23 17.20
C LEU A 275 6.71 -6.43 16.18
N PRO A 276 6.42 -7.00 15.00
CA PRO A 276 7.33 -6.96 13.87
C PRO A 276 7.76 -5.52 13.53
N ALA A 277 9.05 -5.30 13.32
CA ALA A 277 9.61 -3.97 13.03
C ALA A 277 8.93 -3.25 11.86
N VAL A 278 8.39 -4.00 10.89
CA VAL A 278 7.65 -3.48 9.74
C VAL A 278 6.41 -2.69 10.18
N LEU A 279 5.70 -3.14 11.22
CA LEU A 279 4.51 -2.45 11.74
C LEU A 279 4.87 -1.13 12.42
N LEU A 280 5.99 -1.09 13.12
CA LEU A 280 6.49 0.14 13.73
C LEU A 280 6.92 1.15 12.66
N MET A 281 7.57 0.69 11.59
CA MET A 281 7.91 1.52 10.44
C MET A 281 6.66 2.06 9.73
N GLU A 282 5.63 1.23 9.57
CA GLU A 282 4.35 1.64 8.99
C GLU A 282 3.67 2.73 9.84
N THR A 283 3.72 2.61 11.16
CA THR A 283 3.21 3.64 12.07
C THR A 283 3.95 4.98 11.91
N VAL A 284 5.28 4.93 11.78
CA VAL A 284 6.10 6.13 11.50
C VAL A 284 5.74 6.74 10.14
N ARG A 285 5.56 5.91 9.11
CA ARG A 285 5.15 6.35 7.77
C ARG A 285 3.80 7.07 7.80
N ARG A 286 2.79 6.48 8.46
CA ARG A 286 1.46 7.09 8.62
C ARG A 286 1.53 8.40 9.39
N SER A 287 2.37 8.49 10.41
CA SER A 287 2.58 9.72 11.16
C SER A 287 3.11 10.84 10.27
N ALA A 288 4.07 10.57 9.40
CA ALA A 288 4.60 11.56 8.47
C ALA A 288 3.53 11.99 7.42
N ALA A 289 2.77 11.04 6.89
CA ALA A 289 1.76 11.29 5.87
C ALA A 289 0.64 12.23 6.35
N VAL A 290 0.16 12.09 7.58
CA VAL A 290 -0.94 12.89 8.14
C VAL A 290 -0.66 14.38 8.12
N TRP A 291 0.58 14.79 8.39
CA TRP A 291 0.95 16.22 8.46
C TRP A 291 1.08 16.86 7.06
N SER A 292 1.25 16.07 6.02
CA SER A 292 1.37 16.54 4.64
C SER A 292 0.02 16.65 3.91
N VAL A 293 -1.09 16.17 4.51
CA VAL A 293 -2.41 16.20 3.88
C VAL A 293 -2.90 17.63 3.68
N THR A 294 -3.11 18.00 2.41
CA THR A 294 -3.77 19.24 2.02
C THR A 294 -5.19 18.92 1.54
N PRO A 295 -6.19 19.77 1.88
CA PRO A 295 -7.55 19.53 1.46
C PRO A 295 -7.67 19.55 -0.07
N HIS A 296 -8.09 18.44 -0.65
CA HIS A 296 -8.48 18.35 -2.05
C HIS A 296 -9.98 18.04 -2.14
N ARG A 297 -10.72 18.83 -2.94
CA ARG A 297 -12.16 18.67 -3.10
C ARG A 297 -12.51 18.48 -4.57
N LEU A 298 -13.21 17.39 -4.85
CA LEU A 298 -13.70 17.09 -6.19
C LEU A 298 -14.81 18.08 -6.59
N PRO A 299 -14.84 18.54 -7.84
CA PRO A 299 -15.94 19.36 -8.35
C PRO A 299 -17.26 18.56 -8.37
N PRO A 300 -18.41 19.22 -8.42
CA PRO A 300 -19.68 18.55 -8.65
C PRO A 300 -19.64 17.81 -10.00
N PRO A 301 -20.37 16.67 -10.14
CA PRO A 301 -20.50 15.99 -11.42
C PRO A 301 -21.03 16.96 -12.46
N ALA A 302 -20.47 16.91 -13.68
CA ALA A 302 -21.03 17.68 -14.79
C ALA A 302 -22.44 17.15 -15.09
N ASP A 303 -23.44 18.05 -15.19
CA ASP A 303 -24.81 17.70 -15.56
C ASP A 303 -24.79 16.94 -16.90
N ARG A 304 -25.33 15.73 -16.92
CA ARG A 304 -25.55 15.00 -18.18
C ARG A 304 -26.55 15.78 -19.04
N PRO A 305 -26.34 15.86 -20.36
CA PRO A 305 -27.27 16.57 -21.25
C PRO A 305 -28.71 16.06 -21.19
N GLU A 306 -28.95 14.84 -20.73
CA GLU A 306 -30.27 14.22 -20.58
C GLU A 306 -31.09 14.79 -19.40
N ASP A 307 -30.43 15.30 -18.35
CA ASP A 307 -31.13 15.91 -17.20
C ASP A 307 -31.63 17.32 -17.47
N VAL A 308 -31.13 18.00 -18.52
CA VAL A 308 -31.57 19.31 -18.95
C VAL A 308 -32.90 19.20 -19.72
N ALA A 309 -33.14 18.09 -20.40
CA ALA A 309 -34.39 17.85 -21.18
C ALA A 309 -35.63 17.55 -20.29
N ALA A 310 -35.41 16.99 -19.08
CA ALA A 310 -36.50 16.62 -18.16
C ALA A 310 -37.04 17.80 -17.32
N ARG A 311 -36.31 18.92 -17.23
CA ARG A 311 -36.71 20.13 -16.49
C ARG A 311 -37.34 21.23 -17.38
N GLY A 312 -37.49 20.98 -18.67
CA GLY A 312 -37.90 21.94 -19.69
C GLY A 312 -39.39 21.92 -20.07
N ALA A 313 -40.28 21.29 -19.30
CA ALA A 313 -41.71 21.23 -19.60
C ALA A 313 -42.55 22.15 -18.70
N THR A 314 -42.21 23.44 -18.66
CA THR A 314 -43.14 24.49 -18.27
C THR A 314 -43.15 25.58 -19.35
N ALA A 315 -44.33 25.89 -19.86
CA ALA A 315 -44.56 26.74 -21.02
C ALA A 315 -43.90 28.15 -20.95
N PRO A 316 -43.38 28.70 -22.04
CA PRO A 316 -42.65 29.95 -22.03
C PRO A 316 -43.57 31.15 -21.91
N ALA A 317 -43.32 31.98 -20.90
CA ALA A 317 -43.82 33.37 -20.87
C ALA A 317 -42.93 34.25 -21.74
N ALA A 318 -43.49 35.01 -22.67
CA ALA A 318 -42.76 35.84 -23.62
C ALA A 318 -41.89 36.92 -22.94
N PRO A 319 -40.66 37.16 -23.42
CA PRO A 319 -39.75 38.15 -22.83
C PRO A 319 -40.13 39.57 -23.19
N SER A 320 -40.20 40.46 -22.21
CA SER A 320 -40.44 41.89 -22.40
C SER A 320 -39.20 42.57 -22.97
N ARG A 321 -39.42 43.51 -23.92
CA ARG A 321 -38.39 44.25 -24.69
C ARG A 321 -37.40 45.08 -23.86
N ARG A 322 -37.51 45.12 -22.53
CA ARG A 322 -36.61 45.87 -21.64
C ARG A 322 -35.38 45.09 -21.14
N ARG A 323 -35.32 43.74 -21.35
CA ARG A 323 -34.16 42.91 -20.95
C ARG A 323 -33.09 42.70 -22.02
N LEU A 324 -33.35 43.10 -23.26
CA LEU A 324 -32.44 42.93 -24.39
C LEU A 324 -31.38 44.05 -24.53
N LEU A 325 -31.53 45.14 -23.77
CA LEU A 325 -30.59 46.28 -23.84
C LEU A 325 -29.55 46.30 -22.70
N ALA A 326 -29.58 45.33 -21.78
CA ALA A 326 -28.64 45.25 -20.66
C ALA A 326 -27.50 44.23 -20.86
N LEU A 327 -27.45 43.51 -21.98
CA LEU A 327 -26.45 42.46 -22.26
C LEU A 327 -25.43 42.80 -23.34
N GLY A 328 -25.39 44.05 -23.78
CA GLY A 328 -24.54 44.52 -24.89
C GLY A 328 -23.32 45.37 -24.51
N GLY A 329 -22.84 45.33 -23.28
CA GLY A 329 -21.77 46.24 -22.88
C GLY A 329 -20.79 45.72 -21.82
N GLY A 330 -20.27 44.52 -21.97
CA GLY A 330 -19.39 43.99 -20.91
C GLY A 330 -18.33 42.96 -21.31
N SER A 331 -17.98 42.87 -22.58
CA SER A 331 -17.05 41.79 -23.03
C SER A 331 -15.76 42.33 -23.67
N LEU A 332 -15.00 43.17 -22.97
CA LEU A 332 -13.65 43.56 -23.44
C LEU A 332 -12.63 43.89 -22.30
N LEU A 333 -12.87 43.55 -21.03
CA LEU A 333 -11.90 43.84 -19.96
C LEU A 333 -11.59 42.65 -19.05
N GLY A 334 -11.93 41.41 -19.44
CA GLY A 334 -11.73 40.18 -18.62
C GLY A 334 -10.51 39.33 -18.98
N ALA A 335 -9.72 39.68 -20.00
CA ALA A 335 -8.62 38.81 -20.48
C ALA A 335 -7.22 39.14 -19.97
N ALA A 336 -7.06 40.12 -19.08
CA ALA A 336 -5.74 40.54 -18.60
C ALA A 336 -5.40 40.16 -17.12
N ALA A 337 -6.29 39.47 -16.41
CA ALA A 337 -6.11 39.20 -14.98
C ALA A 337 -5.77 37.75 -14.59
N LEU A 338 -5.57 36.84 -15.56
CA LEU A 338 -5.23 35.43 -15.31
C LEU A 338 -3.77 35.05 -15.57
N ALA A 339 -2.91 36.01 -15.88
CA ALA A 339 -1.47 35.75 -16.13
C ALA A 339 -0.52 36.15 -14.97
N ALA A 340 -1.02 36.61 -13.82
CA ALA A 340 -0.17 37.15 -12.73
C ALA A 340 -0.35 36.45 -11.36
N GLY A 341 -0.89 35.24 -11.30
CA GLY A 341 -1.24 34.54 -10.03
C GLY A 341 -0.29 33.46 -9.57
N VAL A 342 0.91 33.33 -10.10
CA VAL A 342 1.89 32.31 -9.65
C VAL A 342 3.22 32.97 -9.32
N HIS A 343 3.28 33.79 -8.31
CA HIS A 343 4.50 34.16 -7.59
C HIS A 343 4.10 34.88 -6.32
N TYR A 344 4.27 34.25 -5.17
CA TYR A 344 4.79 34.81 -3.95
C TYR A 344 4.43 33.93 -2.74
N TRP A 345 5.41 33.27 -2.19
CA TRP A 345 5.41 32.86 -0.79
C TRP A 345 6.49 33.65 -0.07
N PRO A 346 6.18 34.58 0.80
CA PRO A 346 7.16 35.21 1.66
C PRO A 346 7.23 34.46 3.00
N GLY A 347 8.36 33.84 3.27
CA GLY A 347 8.77 33.56 4.65
C GLY A 347 9.44 34.80 5.22
N LYS A 348 8.98 35.24 6.36
CA LYS A 348 9.62 36.16 7.34
C LYS A 348 9.27 35.64 8.72
N ASP A 349 10.03 35.67 9.76
CA ASP A 349 11.37 36.04 10.18
C ASP A 349 11.62 35.34 11.52
N ALA A 350 12.80 34.92 11.84
CA ALA A 350 13.29 34.81 13.20
C ALA A 350 14.83 34.94 13.22
N SER A 351 15.20 36.03 13.73
CA SER A 351 16.44 36.58 14.36
C SER A 351 17.68 35.69 14.49
N THR A 352 18.74 36.22 13.93
CA THR A 352 20.11 36.46 14.43
C THR A 352 20.80 35.42 15.31
N GLY A 353 21.75 34.72 14.70
CA GLY A 353 22.89 34.08 15.32
C GLY A 353 23.97 33.87 14.25
N LYS A 354 25.01 34.70 14.23
CA LYS A 354 26.16 34.61 13.34
C LYS A 354 26.93 33.31 13.59
N SER A 355 26.99 32.43 12.60
CA SER A 355 28.00 31.37 12.45
C SER A 355 28.60 31.42 11.05
N PRO A 356 29.87 31.05 10.87
CA PRO A 356 30.60 31.28 9.61
C PRO A 356 30.01 30.52 8.46
N GLY A 357 29.89 31.16 7.29
CA GLY A 357 29.21 30.66 6.12
C GLY A 357 29.83 29.39 5.53
N PRO A 358 29.01 28.42 5.11
CA PRO A 358 29.44 27.35 4.24
C PRO A 358 29.42 27.83 2.77
N GLY A 359 30.42 27.35 2.01
CA GLY A 359 30.51 27.59 0.59
C GLY A 359 29.21 27.26 -0.14
N LYS A 360 28.87 28.06 -1.17
CA LYS A 360 27.74 27.88 -2.06
C LYS A 360 27.92 26.60 -2.87
N GLY A 361 27.37 25.47 -2.36
CA GLY A 361 27.03 24.33 -3.17
C GLY A 361 25.72 24.61 -3.93
N PRO A 362 25.46 23.98 -5.08
CA PRO A 362 24.23 24.17 -5.80
C PRO A 362 23.03 23.82 -4.91
N ALA A 363 22.04 24.70 -4.88
CA ALA A 363 20.78 24.46 -4.20
C ALA A 363 20.09 23.24 -4.84
N TRP A 364 19.82 22.21 -4.05
CA TRP A 364 19.17 20.99 -4.52
C TRP A 364 17.68 21.09 -4.23
N ASP A 365 17.00 21.84 -5.08
CA ASP A 365 15.57 22.06 -4.94
C ASP A 365 14.77 21.07 -5.78
N MET A 366 13.65 20.60 -5.22
CA MET A 366 12.68 19.79 -5.95
C MET A 366 12.17 20.57 -7.17
N ARG A 367 12.30 19.98 -8.35
CA ARG A 367 11.86 20.62 -9.61
C ARG A 367 10.35 20.55 -9.79
N TRP A 368 9.75 19.38 -9.43
CA TRP A 368 8.32 19.14 -9.54
C TRP A 368 7.87 18.02 -8.62
N GLN A 369 6.58 17.99 -8.35
CA GLN A 369 5.89 16.90 -7.67
C GLN A 369 4.58 16.61 -8.40
N ALA A 370 4.26 15.34 -8.62
CA ALA A 370 3.03 14.85 -9.21
C ALA A 370 2.39 13.82 -8.28
N GLN A 371 1.07 13.73 -8.30
CA GLN A 371 0.37 12.67 -7.59
C GLN A 371 0.64 11.33 -8.29
N ALA A 372 0.95 10.32 -7.51
CA ALA A 372 1.09 8.94 -7.95
C ALA A 372 0.41 8.06 -6.91
N ASP A 373 -0.39 7.11 -7.35
CA ASP A 373 -1.02 6.14 -6.48
C ASP A 373 -0.63 4.75 -6.96
N TYR A 374 0.19 4.08 -6.17
CA TYR A 374 0.72 2.77 -6.52
C TYR A 374 -0.21 1.65 -6.07
N GLY A 375 -1.52 1.77 -6.20
CA GLY A 375 -2.47 0.65 -6.06
C GLY A 375 -2.14 -0.44 -5.02
N ILE A 376 -3.05 -1.31 -4.80
CA ILE A 376 -3.23 -2.20 -3.66
C ILE A 376 -2.14 -3.28 -3.43
N ASP A 377 -1.08 -3.40 -4.25
CA ASP A 377 0.01 -4.33 -3.96
C ASP A 377 1.27 -3.60 -3.46
N PRO A 378 1.43 -3.41 -2.14
CA PRO A 378 2.62 -2.78 -1.55
C PRO A 378 3.86 -3.68 -1.64
N GLN A 379 3.74 -4.92 -2.12
CA GLN A 379 4.84 -5.89 -2.05
C GLN A 379 5.97 -5.60 -3.05
N VAL A 380 5.69 -4.92 -4.16
CA VAL A 380 6.74 -4.40 -5.07
C VAL A 380 6.24 -3.13 -5.75
N PRO A 381 6.47 -1.92 -5.22
CA PRO A 381 6.22 -0.71 -5.99
C PRO A 381 6.99 -0.83 -7.31
N SER A 382 6.27 -0.87 -8.42
CA SER A 382 6.87 -1.01 -9.74
C SER A 382 7.83 0.16 -9.98
N ALA A 383 9.00 -0.12 -10.55
CA ALA A 383 9.88 0.94 -11.00
C ALA A 383 9.17 1.78 -12.08
N PRO A 384 9.40 3.09 -12.18
CA PRO A 384 8.86 3.89 -13.25
C PRO A 384 9.48 3.44 -14.58
N HIS A 385 8.75 3.52 -15.68
CA HIS A 385 9.36 3.38 -16.99
C HIS A 385 10.01 4.72 -17.35
N LEU A 386 11.35 4.74 -17.36
CA LEU A 386 12.14 5.92 -17.74
C LEU A 386 12.42 5.88 -19.24
N LEU A 387 11.68 6.65 -19.99
CA LEU A 387 11.83 6.81 -21.44
C LEU A 387 12.52 8.15 -21.74
N GLU A 388 13.06 8.31 -22.95
CA GLU A 388 13.89 9.47 -23.30
C GLU A 388 13.29 10.83 -22.88
N ASN A 389 11.99 11.02 -23.14
CA ASN A 389 11.27 12.27 -22.88
C ASN A 389 10.06 12.11 -21.94
N LEU A 390 9.95 10.98 -21.25
CA LEU A 390 8.82 10.67 -20.39
C LEU A 390 9.26 9.91 -19.13
N VAL A 391 8.58 10.21 -18.05
CA VAL A 391 8.55 9.37 -16.84
C VAL A 391 7.16 8.76 -16.75
N VAL A 392 7.05 7.44 -16.97
CA VAL A 392 5.75 6.76 -16.88
C VAL A 392 5.64 6.08 -15.52
N ILE A 393 4.63 6.42 -14.78
CA ILE A 393 4.37 5.96 -13.41
C ILE A 393 2.98 5.33 -13.30
N ALA A 394 2.77 4.55 -12.26
CA ALA A 394 1.43 4.12 -11.88
C ALA A 394 0.64 5.29 -11.26
N LYS A 395 -0.64 5.35 -11.56
CA LYS A 395 -1.64 6.21 -10.94
C LYS A 395 -2.94 5.44 -10.76
N ASP A 396 -3.70 5.74 -9.71
CA ASP A 396 -5.04 5.19 -9.44
C ASP A 396 -5.19 3.69 -9.80
N ALA A 397 -4.92 2.79 -8.85
CA ALA A 397 -5.04 1.34 -9.02
C ALA A 397 -4.13 0.73 -10.12
N ASN A 398 -2.92 1.25 -10.30
CA ASN A 398 -1.89 0.80 -11.25
C ASN A 398 -2.10 1.20 -12.73
N PHE A 399 -3.03 2.08 -13.05
CA PHE A 399 -3.10 2.68 -14.38
C PHE A 399 -1.84 3.50 -14.71
N LEU A 400 -1.49 3.62 -15.98
CA LEU A 400 -0.31 4.36 -16.39
C LEU A 400 -0.61 5.85 -16.61
N GLN A 401 0.31 6.68 -16.10
CA GLN A 401 0.36 8.11 -16.38
C GLN A 401 1.77 8.47 -16.84
N ALA A 402 1.87 9.19 -17.95
CA ALA A 402 3.15 9.73 -18.42
C ALA A 402 3.30 11.19 -17.99
N LEU A 403 4.47 11.49 -17.43
CA LEU A 403 4.85 12.82 -16.98
C LEU A 403 5.98 13.38 -17.85
N ASP A 404 5.93 14.68 -18.11
CA ASP A 404 7.04 15.41 -18.66
C ASP A 404 8.18 15.49 -17.63
N PRO A 405 9.39 15.01 -17.94
CA PRO A 405 10.47 14.91 -16.95
C PRO A 405 10.97 16.27 -16.46
N LYS A 406 10.77 17.36 -17.21
CA LYS A 406 11.21 18.69 -16.82
C LYS A 406 10.24 19.41 -15.90
N SER A 407 8.94 19.24 -16.14
CA SER A 407 7.89 19.98 -15.44
C SER A 407 7.03 19.14 -14.51
N GLY A 408 7.09 17.80 -14.61
CA GLY A 408 6.22 16.87 -13.89
C GLY A 408 4.75 16.94 -14.31
N LYS A 409 4.42 17.70 -15.37
CA LYS A 409 3.04 17.79 -15.85
C LYS A 409 2.66 16.51 -16.58
N PRO A 410 1.42 16.04 -16.39
CA PRO A 410 0.89 14.92 -17.17
C PRO A 410 0.92 15.24 -18.67
N ARG A 411 1.44 14.32 -19.46
CA ARG A 411 1.37 14.31 -20.91
C ARG A 411 0.14 13.55 -21.39
N TRP A 412 -0.09 12.39 -20.80
CA TRP A 412 -1.27 11.56 -20.99
C TRP A 412 -1.49 10.68 -19.76
N GLU A 413 -2.70 10.16 -19.68
CA GLU A 413 -3.14 9.19 -18.68
C GLU A 413 -4.11 8.23 -19.38
N ASP A 414 -3.93 6.93 -19.17
CA ASP A 414 -4.77 5.92 -19.79
C ASP A 414 -5.15 4.84 -18.77
N GLN A 415 -6.44 4.56 -18.67
CA GLN A 415 -7.02 3.61 -17.71
C GLN A 415 -7.01 2.16 -18.22
N ASP A 416 -6.73 1.93 -19.50
CA ASP A 416 -6.63 0.61 -20.10
C ASP A 416 -5.20 0.05 -20.01
N LEU A 417 -4.23 0.91 -19.65
CA LEU A 417 -2.84 0.54 -19.50
C LEU A 417 -2.48 0.32 -18.03
N HIS A 418 -1.97 -0.87 -17.74
CA HIS A 418 -1.51 -1.22 -16.39
C HIS A 418 0.01 -1.26 -16.31
N GLN A 419 0.57 -0.81 -15.17
CA GLN A 419 1.98 -0.97 -14.87
C GLN A 419 2.29 -2.47 -14.59
N PHE A 420 3.49 -2.75 -14.07
CA PHE A 420 3.85 -4.11 -13.70
C PHE A 420 2.69 -4.84 -12.98
N PRO A 421 2.38 -6.09 -13.37
CA PRO A 421 3.21 -6.92 -14.25
C PRO A 421 2.92 -6.79 -15.76
N GLN A 422 2.05 -5.93 -16.23
CA GLN A 422 1.50 -5.97 -17.58
C GLN A 422 2.12 -4.95 -18.56
N SER A 423 3.16 -4.25 -18.15
CA SER A 423 3.93 -3.36 -19.03
C SER A 423 5.44 -3.51 -18.84
N ALA A 424 6.18 -3.25 -19.91
CA ALA A 424 7.65 -3.30 -19.93
C ALA A 424 8.22 -2.26 -20.91
N THR A 425 9.49 -1.91 -20.76
CA THR A 425 10.17 -0.97 -21.65
C THR A 425 11.58 -1.45 -22.01
N ASP A 426 12.03 -1.09 -23.20
CA ASP A 426 13.44 -1.17 -23.63
C ASP A 426 14.16 0.20 -23.51
N GLY A 427 13.54 1.17 -22.84
CA GLY A 427 14.01 2.54 -22.72
C GLY A 427 13.68 3.46 -23.92
N ARG A 428 13.12 2.90 -25.00
CA ARG A 428 12.66 3.62 -26.20
C ARG A 428 11.19 3.39 -26.48
N ARG A 429 10.72 2.14 -26.32
CA ARG A 429 9.32 1.73 -26.51
C ARG A 429 8.72 1.36 -25.16
N LEU A 430 7.47 1.65 -24.99
CA LEU A 430 6.63 1.11 -23.94
C LEU A 430 5.76 0.01 -24.57
N LEU A 431 5.78 -1.16 -23.96
CA LEU A 431 5.01 -2.34 -24.37
C LEU A 431 4.00 -2.66 -23.28
N ALA A 432 2.79 -3.05 -23.67
CA ALA A 432 1.75 -3.44 -22.74
C ALA A 432 0.91 -4.59 -23.28
N ILE A 433 0.32 -5.37 -22.39
CA ILE A 433 -0.67 -6.41 -22.73
C ILE A 433 -1.99 -5.69 -23.04
N GLU A 434 -2.56 -6.02 -24.22
CA GLU A 434 -3.92 -5.62 -24.56
C GLU A 434 -4.90 -6.49 -23.78
N TYR A 435 -5.85 -5.87 -23.06
CA TYR A 435 -6.85 -6.61 -22.30
C TYR A 435 -8.06 -6.93 -23.18
N PRO A 436 -8.29 -8.19 -23.56
CA PRO A 436 -9.31 -8.55 -24.53
C PRO A 436 -10.72 -8.57 -23.92
N PHE A 437 -11.75 -8.60 -24.80
CA PHE A 437 -13.15 -8.69 -24.38
C PHE A 437 -13.57 -10.11 -23.99
N GLU A 438 -13.16 -11.11 -24.76
CA GLU A 438 -13.51 -12.51 -24.51
C GLU A 438 -12.46 -13.21 -23.64
N GLU A 439 -12.89 -14.18 -22.82
CA GLU A 439 -12.00 -14.92 -21.94
C GLU A 439 -10.99 -15.78 -22.70
N THR A 440 -11.37 -16.25 -23.86
CA THR A 440 -10.57 -17.14 -24.72
C THR A 440 -9.69 -16.39 -25.71
N ASP A 441 -9.78 -15.05 -25.77
CA ASP A 441 -8.95 -14.27 -26.67
C ASP A 441 -7.46 -14.44 -26.37
N PRO A 442 -6.60 -14.49 -27.40
CA PRO A 442 -5.17 -14.68 -27.21
C PRO A 442 -4.51 -13.54 -26.45
N LEU A 443 -3.36 -13.84 -25.82
CA LEU A 443 -2.51 -12.83 -25.23
C LEU A 443 -1.83 -12.03 -26.35
N VAL A 444 -2.15 -10.75 -26.43
CA VAL A 444 -1.60 -9.80 -27.41
C VAL A 444 -0.75 -8.76 -26.70
N VAL A 445 0.44 -8.52 -27.23
CA VAL A 445 1.31 -7.44 -26.80
C VAL A 445 1.35 -6.37 -27.87
N ARG A 446 1.17 -5.12 -27.44
CA ARG A 446 1.22 -3.93 -28.32
C ARG A 446 2.22 -2.91 -27.83
N THR A 447 2.68 -2.06 -28.74
CA THR A 447 3.35 -0.83 -28.37
C THR A 447 2.33 0.15 -27.78
N VAL A 448 2.80 1.04 -26.92
CA VAL A 448 2.04 2.20 -26.44
C VAL A 448 2.59 3.44 -27.12
N ASN A 449 1.71 4.22 -27.73
CA ASN A 449 2.08 5.50 -28.33
C ASN A 449 2.48 6.48 -27.23
N LEU A 450 3.71 6.94 -27.26
CA LEU A 450 4.27 7.81 -26.21
C LEU A 450 3.69 9.24 -26.21
N THR A 451 2.91 9.60 -27.23
CA THR A 451 2.33 10.94 -27.35
C THR A 451 0.97 11.04 -26.66
N ASP A 452 0.14 9.99 -26.74
CA ASP A 452 -1.25 10.01 -26.27
C ASP A 452 -1.61 8.82 -25.35
N GLY A 453 -0.68 7.89 -25.12
CA GLY A 453 -0.87 6.71 -24.26
C GLY A 453 -1.66 5.56 -24.89
N LYS A 454 -2.16 5.70 -26.11
CA LYS A 454 -3.00 4.68 -26.73
C LYS A 454 -2.20 3.49 -27.26
N PHE A 455 -2.86 2.35 -27.36
CA PHE A 455 -2.27 1.19 -28.02
C PHE A 455 -1.91 1.50 -29.49
N GLY A 456 -0.67 1.20 -29.82
CA GLY A 456 -0.11 1.31 -31.17
C GLY A 456 -0.06 -0.03 -31.90
N GLU A 457 1.08 -0.32 -32.54
CA GLU A 457 1.26 -1.53 -33.35
C GLU A 457 1.23 -2.80 -32.50
N ARG A 458 0.67 -3.87 -33.06
CA ARG A 458 0.73 -5.22 -32.51
C ARG A 458 2.14 -5.76 -32.68
N VAL A 459 2.78 -6.09 -31.56
CA VAL A 459 4.16 -6.58 -31.52
C VAL A 459 4.22 -8.09 -31.54
N GLY A 460 3.25 -8.75 -30.92
CA GLY A 460 3.18 -10.20 -30.89
C GLY A 460 1.82 -10.72 -30.47
N ASP A 461 1.56 -11.95 -30.92
CA ASP A 461 0.37 -12.71 -30.65
C ASP A 461 0.76 -14.08 -30.11
N LEU A 462 0.24 -14.43 -28.97
CA LEU A 462 0.49 -15.70 -28.30
C LEU A 462 -0.83 -16.49 -28.21
N PRO A 463 -1.23 -17.18 -29.31
CA PRO A 463 -2.54 -17.81 -29.42
C PRO A 463 -2.79 -18.94 -28.42
N ASP A 464 -1.72 -19.57 -27.92
CA ASP A 464 -1.78 -20.64 -26.92
C ASP A 464 -1.91 -20.10 -25.48
N LEU A 465 -2.00 -18.77 -25.30
CA LEU A 465 -2.11 -18.10 -24.00
C LEU A 465 -3.26 -17.11 -24.02
N GLN A 466 -3.98 -16.97 -22.91
CA GLN A 466 -5.15 -16.11 -22.85
C GLN A 466 -4.78 -14.72 -22.28
N GLY A 467 -5.24 -13.66 -22.95
CA GLY A 467 -4.96 -12.28 -22.59
C GLY A 467 -5.61 -11.82 -21.29
N ARG A 468 -6.77 -12.40 -20.90
CA ARG A 468 -7.56 -11.96 -19.74
C ARG A 468 -7.00 -12.35 -18.37
N HIS A 469 -5.98 -13.18 -18.28
CA HIS A 469 -5.34 -13.47 -17.00
C HIS A 469 -4.63 -12.22 -16.44
N ARG A 470 -5.12 -11.66 -15.35
CA ARG A 470 -4.47 -10.53 -14.68
C ARG A 470 -3.08 -10.86 -14.12
N GLN A 471 -2.78 -12.14 -13.98
CA GLN A 471 -1.50 -12.69 -13.53
C GLN A 471 -0.47 -12.82 -14.67
N ASN A 472 -0.83 -12.52 -15.93
CA ASN A 472 0.12 -12.41 -17.02
C ASN A 472 1.18 -11.35 -16.70
N GLN A 473 2.45 -11.62 -17.06
CA GLN A 473 3.56 -10.74 -16.74
C GLN A 473 4.43 -10.43 -17.97
N LEU A 474 4.81 -9.17 -18.11
CA LEU A 474 5.92 -8.74 -18.96
C LEU A 474 7.15 -8.55 -18.06
N LEU A 475 8.13 -9.44 -18.18
CA LEU A 475 9.27 -9.50 -17.28
C LEU A 475 10.39 -8.52 -17.65
N GLY A 476 10.53 -8.20 -18.94
CA GLY A 476 11.54 -7.28 -19.42
C GLY A 476 11.88 -7.48 -20.88
N VAL A 477 12.59 -6.52 -21.45
CA VAL A 477 13.02 -6.50 -22.86
C VAL A 477 14.53 -6.41 -22.92
N ALA A 478 15.17 -7.30 -23.68
CA ALA A 478 16.58 -7.22 -23.98
C ALA A 478 16.92 -7.90 -25.34
N GLY A 479 17.87 -7.34 -26.09
CA GLY A 479 18.32 -7.95 -27.35
C GLY A 479 17.21 -8.20 -28.37
N GLY A 480 16.18 -7.35 -28.43
CA GLY A 480 15.05 -7.52 -29.33
C GLY A 480 14.10 -8.67 -28.92
N THR A 481 14.17 -9.13 -27.67
CA THR A 481 13.32 -10.17 -27.10
C THR A 481 12.56 -9.64 -25.89
N LEU A 482 11.26 -9.87 -25.83
CA LEU A 482 10.41 -9.66 -24.68
C LEU A 482 10.16 -11.00 -23.98
N TYR A 483 10.33 -11.02 -22.66
CA TYR A 483 10.04 -12.19 -21.84
C TYR A 483 8.66 -12.05 -21.20
N VAL A 484 7.79 -13.03 -21.48
CA VAL A 484 6.37 -13.00 -21.12
C VAL A 484 6.05 -14.22 -20.27
N VAL A 485 5.29 -14.04 -19.20
CA VAL A 485 4.57 -15.14 -18.54
C VAL A 485 3.11 -15.03 -18.93
N GLY A 486 2.56 -16.09 -19.47
CA GLY A 486 1.15 -16.16 -19.86
C GLY A 486 0.50 -17.44 -19.39
N GLY A 487 -0.80 -17.36 -19.12
CA GLY A 487 -1.64 -18.45 -18.69
C GLY A 487 -2.63 -18.90 -19.75
N ASP A 488 -3.06 -20.16 -19.64
CA ASP A 488 -4.17 -20.75 -20.36
C ASP A 488 -5.09 -21.48 -19.38
N GLY A 489 -6.39 -21.58 -19.71
CA GLY A 489 -7.42 -22.21 -18.88
C GLY A 489 -8.36 -21.19 -18.20
N PRO A 490 -9.22 -21.61 -17.26
CA PRO A 490 -10.27 -20.77 -16.71
C PRO A 490 -9.72 -19.47 -16.08
N VAL A 491 -10.28 -18.32 -16.49
CA VAL A 491 -9.87 -17.01 -16.00
C VAL A 491 -10.34 -16.82 -14.56
N SER A 492 -9.47 -16.26 -13.74
CA SER A 492 -9.79 -15.84 -12.36
C SER A 492 -9.37 -14.40 -12.15
N PRO A 493 -10.22 -13.53 -11.58
CA PRO A 493 -9.95 -12.10 -11.48
C PRO A 493 -8.86 -11.75 -10.46
N SER A 494 -8.57 -12.62 -9.48
CA SER A 494 -7.70 -12.27 -8.37
C SER A 494 -6.69 -13.34 -7.95
N ALA A 495 -6.85 -14.60 -8.37
CA ALA A 495 -6.04 -15.70 -7.86
C ALA A 495 -5.72 -16.74 -8.94
N PHE A 496 -4.67 -17.51 -8.74
CA PHE A 496 -4.36 -18.67 -9.59
C PHE A 496 -5.33 -19.81 -9.29
N ARG A 497 -5.55 -20.66 -10.32
CA ARG A 497 -6.34 -21.87 -10.21
C ARG A 497 -5.48 -23.07 -10.60
N LYS A 498 -5.72 -24.23 -9.97
CA LYS A 498 -4.98 -25.47 -10.23
C LYS A 498 -5.20 -26.03 -11.65
N ASP A 499 -6.32 -25.65 -12.29
CA ASP A 499 -6.70 -26.07 -13.65
C ASP A 499 -6.17 -25.11 -14.74
N GLN A 500 -5.29 -24.17 -14.39
CA GLN A 500 -4.57 -23.32 -15.33
C GLN A 500 -3.19 -23.87 -15.64
N SER A 501 -2.77 -23.75 -16.89
CA SER A 501 -1.38 -23.95 -17.31
C SER A 501 -0.68 -22.62 -17.54
N TRP A 502 0.62 -22.57 -17.24
CA TRP A 502 1.41 -21.33 -17.33
C TRP A 502 2.70 -21.58 -18.08
N SER A 503 3.11 -20.61 -18.88
CA SER A 503 4.33 -20.67 -19.67
C SER A 503 5.15 -19.40 -19.57
N LEU A 504 6.47 -19.58 -19.59
CA LEU A 504 7.44 -18.52 -19.83
C LEU A 504 7.83 -18.54 -21.31
N VAL A 505 7.64 -17.41 -21.98
CA VAL A 505 7.84 -17.27 -23.44
C VAL A 505 8.87 -16.18 -23.70
N ALA A 506 9.80 -16.43 -24.62
CA ALA A 506 10.63 -15.42 -25.23
C ALA A 506 10.03 -15.01 -26.58
N LEU A 507 9.44 -13.83 -26.63
CA LEU A 507 8.82 -13.26 -27.82
C LEU A 507 9.82 -12.41 -28.59
N GLY A 508 10.09 -12.76 -29.84
CA GLY A 508 10.91 -11.94 -30.74
C GLY A 508 10.15 -10.69 -31.17
N LEU A 509 10.66 -9.51 -30.85
CA LEU A 509 10.03 -8.22 -31.19
C LEU A 509 10.13 -7.87 -32.69
N ASP A 510 11.02 -8.53 -33.40
CA ASP A 510 11.24 -8.42 -34.84
C ASP A 510 10.29 -9.31 -35.67
N THR A 511 9.92 -10.47 -35.13
CA THR A 511 9.11 -11.45 -35.81
C THR A 511 7.67 -11.54 -35.29
N GLY A 512 7.42 -11.02 -34.07
CA GLY A 512 6.15 -11.18 -33.38
C GLY A 512 5.85 -12.62 -32.95
N ARG A 513 6.84 -13.52 -32.99
CA ARG A 513 6.68 -14.94 -32.72
C ARG A 513 7.54 -15.42 -31.54
N PRO A 514 7.09 -16.45 -30.81
CA PRO A 514 7.90 -17.10 -29.79
C PRO A 514 9.23 -17.62 -30.38
N ARG A 515 10.34 -17.29 -29.77
CA ARG A 515 11.66 -17.91 -30.00
C ARG A 515 11.76 -19.24 -29.28
N TRP A 516 11.21 -19.27 -28.05
CA TRP A 516 11.04 -20.48 -27.25
C TRP A 516 9.91 -20.31 -26.25
N THR A 517 9.36 -21.42 -25.78
CA THR A 517 8.34 -21.51 -24.74
C THR A 517 8.74 -22.60 -23.74
N VAL A 518 8.65 -22.31 -22.45
CA VAL A 518 8.96 -23.24 -21.36
C VAL A 518 7.78 -23.26 -20.39
N PRO A 519 7.24 -24.46 -20.09
CA PRO A 519 6.17 -24.58 -19.11
C PRO A 519 6.66 -24.20 -17.71
N LEU A 520 5.79 -23.54 -16.95
CA LEU A 520 6.01 -23.20 -15.56
C LEU A 520 5.24 -24.16 -14.64
N PRO A 521 5.74 -24.42 -13.43
CA PRO A 521 5.01 -25.19 -12.43
C PRO A 521 3.64 -24.58 -12.14
N ALA A 522 2.63 -25.43 -11.94
CA ALA A 522 1.31 -24.98 -11.52
C ALA A 522 1.39 -24.21 -10.20
N ARG A 523 0.58 -23.17 -10.09
CA ARG A 523 0.43 -22.42 -8.83
C ARG A 523 -0.62 -23.07 -7.96
N PRO A 524 -0.48 -23.04 -6.64
CA PRO A 524 -1.53 -23.50 -5.72
C PRO A 524 -2.84 -22.77 -5.97
N ASP A 525 -3.95 -23.47 -5.84
CA ASP A 525 -5.29 -22.90 -5.95
C ASP A 525 -5.50 -21.78 -4.93
N GLY A 526 -6.07 -20.66 -5.36
CA GLY A 526 -6.27 -19.49 -4.52
C GLY A 526 -5.00 -18.62 -4.27
N SER A 527 -3.83 -18.99 -4.80
CA SER A 527 -2.63 -18.15 -4.71
C SER A 527 -2.83 -16.82 -5.45
N THR A 528 -2.53 -15.71 -4.80
CA THR A 528 -2.52 -14.36 -5.41
C THR A 528 -1.12 -13.91 -5.86
N ARG A 529 -0.08 -14.68 -5.55
CA ARG A 529 1.31 -14.33 -5.79
C ARG A 529 1.72 -14.62 -7.22
N LEU A 530 2.31 -13.64 -7.90
CA LEU A 530 2.83 -13.75 -9.25
C LEU A 530 3.87 -14.88 -9.39
N HIS A 531 4.09 -15.38 -10.62
CA HIS A 531 5.13 -16.38 -10.88
C HIS A 531 6.51 -15.82 -10.49
N PHE A 532 6.81 -14.59 -10.91
CA PHE A 532 8.08 -13.94 -10.63
C PHE A 532 7.86 -12.59 -9.96
N LEU A 533 8.56 -12.36 -8.85
CA LEU A 533 8.53 -11.10 -8.10
C LEU A 533 9.48 -10.06 -8.70
N THR A 534 10.60 -10.54 -9.25
CA THR A 534 11.64 -9.71 -9.86
C THR A 534 12.23 -10.46 -11.03
N ALA A 535 12.52 -9.75 -12.11
CA ALA A 535 13.19 -10.27 -13.29
C ALA A 535 14.18 -9.26 -13.82
N GLU A 536 15.34 -9.71 -14.28
CA GLU A 536 16.33 -8.90 -14.97
C GLU A 536 17.02 -9.72 -16.06
N VAL A 537 17.22 -9.10 -17.22
CA VAL A 537 17.90 -9.73 -18.35
C VAL A 537 19.28 -9.14 -18.49
N ARG A 538 20.32 -9.98 -18.49
CA ARG A 538 21.69 -9.54 -18.65
C ARG A 538 22.44 -10.48 -19.61
N GLY A 539 22.71 -9.99 -20.82
CA GLY A 539 23.38 -10.77 -21.85
C GLY A 539 22.65 -12.10 -22.14
N ALA A 540 23.34 -13.22 -21.93
CA ALA A 540 22.80 -14.56 -22.13
C ALA A 540 21.95 -15.07 -20.93
N TYR A 541 21.69 -14.25 -19.92
CA TYR A 541 21.08 -14.68 -18.68
C TYR A 541 19.78 -13.95 -18.36
N LEU A 542 18.74 -14.72 -18.04
CA LEU A 542 17.48 -14.24 -17.47
C LEU A 542 17.48 -14.63 -15.98
N VAL A 543 17.59 -13.63 -15.12
CA VAL A 543 17.64 -13.77 -13.66
C VAL A 543 16.26 -13.49 -13.08
N LEU A 544 15.75 -14.40 -12.28
CA LEU A 544 14.37 -14.42 -11.81
C LEU A 544 14.31 -14.72 -10.31
N VAL A 545 13.43 -14.06 -9.58
CA VAL A 545 13.07 -14.47 -8.22
C VAL A 545 11.61 -14.90 -8.17
N GLN A 546 11.39 -16.11 -7.70
CA GLN A 546 10.10 -16.73 -7.53
C GLN A 546 9.79 -16.93 -6.04
N GLN A 547 8.54 -16.78 -5.65
CA GLN A 547 8.08 -17.14 -4.31
C GLN A 547 7.26 -18.43 -4.36
N ALA A 548 7.68 -19.43 -3.58
CA ALA A 548 6.96 -20.68 -3.40
C ALA A 548 5.70 -20.51 -2.52
N ALA A 549 4.83 -21.52 -2.51
CA ALA A 549 3.59 -21.51 -1.73
C ALA A 549 3.82 -21.36 -0.22
N ASP A 550 4.92 -21.92 0.29
CA ASP A 550 5.36 -21.82 1.70
C ASP A 550 5.98 -20.45 2.05
N GLY A 551 6.01 -19.51 1.10
CA GLY A 551 6.63 -18.21 1.27
C GLY A 551 8.14 -18.18 1.04
N GLY A 552 8.77 -19.32 0.77
CA GLY A 552 10.19 -19.42 0.41
C GLY A 552 10.47 -18.67 -0.89
N LEU A 553 11.65 -18.03 -0.97
CA LEU A 553 12.11 -17.37 -2.19
C LEU A 553 13.18 -18.21 -2.87
N THR A 554 13.12 -18.32 -4.19
CA THR A 554 14.11 -18.98 -5.02
C THR A 554 14.62 -18.01 -6.08
N LEU A 555 15.92 -17.82 -6.12
CA LEU A 555 16.64 -17.16 -7.20
C LEU A 555 16.95 -18.19 -8.26
N SER A 556 16.59 -17.92 -9.52
CA SER A 556 16.88 -18.82 -10.64
C SER A 556 17.51 -18.05 -11.80
N VAL A 557 18.41 -18.68 -12.51
CA VAL A 557 19.02 -18.14 -13.72
C VAL A 557 18.76 -19.07 -14.89
N ARG A 558 18.25 -18.50 -15.97
CA ARG A 558 17.94 -19.20 -17.21
C ARG A 558 18.76 -18.66 -18.37
N ASP A 559 19.03 -19.52 -19.33
CA ASP A 559 19.62 -19.14 -20.62
C ASP A 559 18.61 -18.37 -21.47
N THR A 560 18.97 -17.19 -21.97
CA THR A 560 18.06 -16.35 -22.76
C THR A 560 17.77 -16.88 -24.14
N GLY A 561 18.67 -17.70 -24.70
CA GLY A 561 18.50 -18.29 -26.04
C GLY A 561 17.56 -19.49 -26.07
N THR A 562 17.46 -20.22 -24.97
CA THR A 562 16.74 -21.51 -24.91
C THR A 562 15.67 -21.58 -23.81
N GLY A 563 15.68 -20.68 -22.85
CA GLY A 563 14.81 -20.71 -21.67
C GLY A 563 15.19 -21.78 -20.64
N ARG A 564 16.25 -22.57 -20.89
CA ARG A 564 16.71 -23.65 -20.02
C ARG A 564 17.17 -23.09 -18.67
N LEU A 565 16.71 -23.70 -17.58
CA LEU A 565 17.22 -23.42 -16.23
C LEU A 565 18.71 -23.83 -16.17
N LEU A 566 19.57 -22.88 -15.84
CA LEU A 566 20.99 -23.12 -15.61
C LEU A 566 21.24 -23.58 -14.19
N TRP A 567 20.68 -22.83 -13.24
CA TRP A 567 20.74 -23.14 -11.82
C TRP A 567 19.66 -22.38 -11.06
N ASP A 568 19.36 -22.85 -9.87
CA ASP A 568 18.50 -22.18 -8.90
C ASP A 568 19.08 -22.33 -7.47
N ARG A 569 18.59 -21.48 -6.55
CA ARG A 569 18.91 -21.55 -5.14
C ARG A 569 17.89 -20.85 -4.26
N PRO A 570 17.65 -21.36 -3.05
CA PRO A 570 16.80 -20.67 -2.08
C PRO A 570 17.47 -19.39 -1.59
N LEU A 571 16.67 -18.31 -1.46
CA LEU A 571 17.07 -17.07 -0.80
C LEU A 571 16.59 -17.12 0.66
N GLY A 572 17.49 -17.45 1.57
CA GLY A 572 17.24 -17.44 3.01
C GLY A 572 17.16 -16.03 3.60
N GLY A 573 17.18 -15.94 4.93
CA GLY A 573 17.27 -14.68 5.66
C GLY A 573 16.00 -14.24 6.37
N LYS A 574 16.15 -13.28 7.29
CA LYS A 574 15.07 -12.78 8.17
C LYS A 574 14.36 -11.53 7.62
N GLN A 575 14.88 -10.92 6.57
CA GLN A 575 14.27 -9.73 5.97
C GLN A 575 12.93 -10.06 5.27
N PRO A 576 12.03 -9.08 5.11
CA PRO A 576 10.77 -9.27 4.39
C PRO A 576 10.98 -9.82 2.97
N PRO A 577 10.06 -10.63 2.42
CA PRO A 577 10.20 -11.23 1.09
C PRO A 577 10.47 -10.22 -0.02
N PHE A 578 9.80 -9.06 -0.01
CA PHE A 578 9.97 -8.02 -1.04
C PHE A 578 11.36 -7.36 -1.01
N VAL A 579 12.07 -7.36 0.13
CA VAL A 579 13.46 -6.90 0.23
C VAL A 579 14.40 -7.99 -0.28
N ARG A 580 14.18 -9.26 0.15
CA ARG A 580 14.99 -10.41 -0.26
C ARG A 580 14.85 -10.77 -1.73
N ALA A 581 13.70 -10.46 -2.33
CA ALA A 581 13.44 -10.69 -3.74
C ALA A 581 14.26 -9.78 -4.67
N ARG A 582 14.88 -8.71 -4.15
CA ARG A 582 15.69 -7.78 -4.93
C ARG A 582 17.14 -8.20 -4.96
N PHE A 583 17.71 -8.11 -6.12
CA PHE A 583 19.11 -8.42 -6.41
C PHE A 583 19.69 -7.37 -7.36
N ALA A 584 20.99 -7.35 -7.50
CA ALA A 584 21.66 -6.64 -8.58
C ALA A 584 22.38 -7.64 -9.48
N VAL A 585 22.59 -7.31 -10.74
CA VAL A 585 23.27 -8.18 -11.70
C VAL A 585 24.20 -7.36 -12.60
N ASP A 586 25.40 -7.87 -12.80
CA ASP A 586 26.32 -7.40 -13.85
C ASP A 586 26.54 -8.52 -14.91
N ASP A 587 27.53 -8.40 -15.76
CA ASP A 587 27.78 -9.39 -16.81
C ASP A 587 28.36 -10.72 -16.29
N ARG A 588 28.71 -10.83 -14.99
CA ARG A 588 29.39 -11.96 -14.38
C ARG A 588 28.65 -12.58 -13.20
N HIS A 589 28.01 -11.72 -12.38
CA HIS A 589 27.50 -12.11 -11.09
C HIS A 589 26.09 -11.59 -10.83
N VAL A 590 25.37 -12.35 -10.02
CA VAL A 590 24.20 -11.88 -9.28
C VAL A 590 24.61 -11.58 -7.85
N TYR A 591 24.18 -10.45 -7.32
CA TYR A 591 24.45 -9.99 -5.97
C TYR A 591 23.18 -10.02 -5.13
N THR A 592 23.27 -10.61 -3.95
CA THR A 592 22.15 -10.72 -3.01
C THR A 592 22.58 -10.32 -1.60
N THR A 593 21.63 -9.86 -0.79
CA THR A 593 21.84 -9.54 0.64
C THR A 593 20.94 -10.35 1.58
N SER A 594 20.29 -11.39 1.05
CA SER A 594 19.36 -12.23 1.84
C SER A 594 20.01 -12.89 3.06
N ASP A 595 21.27 -13.27 2.98
CA ASP A 595 22.10 -13.82 4.07
C ASP A 595 23.46 -13.11 4.12
N GLY A 596 23.44 -11.77 4.10
CA GLY A 596 24.59 -10.91 3.91
C GLY A 596 25.00 -10.79 2.44
N LEU A 597 25.75 -9.72 2.12
CA LEU A 597 26.15 -9.43 0.75
C LEU A 597 27.05 -10.54 0.18
N ALA A 598 26.60 -11.14 -0.92
CA ALA A 598 27.33 -12.20 -1.62
C ALA A 598 27.16 -12.08 -3.13
N ALA A 599 28.16 -12.53 -3.88
CA ALA A 599 28.15 -12.65 -5.32
C ALA A 599 28.10 -14.11 -5.78
N TRP A 600 27.27 -14.37 -6.78
CA TRP A 600 27.05 -15.69 -7.37
C TRP A 600 27.32 -15.62 -8.87
N ARG A 601 28.14 -16.52 -9.40
CA ARG A 601 28.45 -16.54 -10.83
C ARG A 601 27.17 -16.84 -11.66
N LEU A 602 26.95 -16.07 -12.70
CA LEU A 602 25.78 -16.23 -13.57
C LEU A 602 25.73 -17.59 -14.27
N GLY A 603 26.89 -18.13 -14.68
CA GLY A 603 26.95 -19.35 -15.47
C GLY A 603 26.62 -20.63 -14.71
N ASP A 604 27.03 -20.75 -13.45
CA ASP A 604 26.96 -21.99 -12.67
C ASP A 604 26.40 -21.84 -11.25
N GLY A 605 26.07 -20.62 -10.83
CA GLY A 605 25.53 -20.33 -9.50
C GLY A 605 26.52 -20.55 -8.35
N ALA A 606 27.79 -20.79 -8.64
CA ALA A 606 28.78 -20.92 -7.59
C ALA A 606 29.07 -19.57 -6.92
N ARG A 607 29.26 -19.58 -5.60
CA ARG A 607 29.58 -18.37 -4.87
C ARG A 607 30.97 -17.88 -5.24
N ALA A 608 31.06 -16.68 -5.84
CA ALA A 608 32.32 -16.05 -6.18
C ALA A 608 32.98 -15.47 -4.92
N TRP A 609 32.24 -14.78 -4.10
CA TRP A 609 32.70 -14.22 -2.83
C TRP A 609 31.52 -13.93 -1.89
N ARG A 610 31.84 -13.72 -0.61
CA ARG A 610 30.95 -13.19 0.43
C ARG A 610 31.66 -12.04 1.14
N PHE A 611 30.90 -10.99 1.45
CA PHE A 611 31.43 -9.85 2.19
C PHE A 611 31.40 -10.15 3.71
N ASP A 612 32.54 -10.51 4.27
CA ASP A 612 32.67 -10.93 5.68
C ASP A 612 32.98 -9.77 6.65
N ARG A 613 33.15 -8.56 6.12
CA ARG A 613 33.46 -7.36 6.92
C ARG A 613 32.22 -6.57 7.35
N GLY A 614 31.02 -7.11 7.16
CA GLY A 614 29.79 -6.60 7.72
C GLY A 614 29.75 -6.74 9.25
N GLN A 615 28.96 -5.91 9.92
CA GLN A 615 28.70 -6.13 11.33
C GLN A 615 27.82 -7.38 11.50
N PRO A 616 28.19 -8.32 12.38
CA PRO A 616 27.38 -9.52 12.61
C PRO A 616 25.95 -9.14 13.00
N GLY A 617 24.97 -9.62 12.24
CA GLY A 617 23.55 -9.34 12.50
C GLY A 617 23.05 -7.97 12.01
N ALA A 618 23.90 -7.11 11.44
CA ALA A 618 23.45 -5.84 10.85
C ALA A 618 22.59 -6.09 9.61
N GLY A 619 21.42 -5.45 9.55
CA GLY A 619 20.58 -5.45 8.36
C GLY A 619 21.25 -4.74 7.18
N GLN A 620 21.06 -5.28 5.97
CA GLN A 620 21.55 -4.68 4.74
C GLN A 620 20.40 -4.42 3.77
N SER A 621 20.49 -3.35 2.99
CA SER A 621 19.53 -3.07 1.90
C SER A 621 19.73 -4.05 0.73
N PRO A 622 18.77 -4.12 -0.22
CA PRO A 622 19.06 -4.69 -1.53
C PRO A 622 20.31 -4.03 -2.14
N PRO A 623 21.12 -4.77 -2.91
CA PRO A 623 22.33 -4.24 -3.52
C PRO A 623 22.01 -3.48 -4.83
N THR A 624 22.93 -2.63 -5.24
CA THR A 624 22.98 -2.05 -6.59
C THR A 624 24.41 -2.18 -7.12
N VAL A 625 24.59 -2.40 -8.41
CA VAL A 625 25.92 -2.54 -9.04
C VAL A 625 26.10 -1.56 -10.19
N ALA A 626 27.25 -0.90 -10.24
CA ALA A 626 27.68 -0.07 -11.35
C ALA A 626 29.22 0.04 -11.36
N ASP A 627 29.81 0.08 -12.54
CA ASP A 627 31.25 0.32 -12.77
C ASP A 627 32.17 -0.56 -11.89
N ASP A 628 31.90 -1.87 -11.91
CA ASP A 628 32.63 -2.88 -11.11
C ASP A 628 32.57 -2.68 -9.56
N VAL A 629 31.58 -1.91 -9.08
CA VAL A 629 31.34 -1.68 -7.64
C VAL A 629 29.91 -2.02 -7.26
N VAL A 630 29.76 -2.80 -6.18
CA VAL A 630 28.47 -3.10 -5.55
C VAL A 630 28.26 -2.13 -4.40
N TYR A 631 27.09 -1.51 -4.36
CA TYR A 631 26.70 -0.59 -3.31
C TYR A 631 25.56 -1.20 -2.49
N VAL A 632 25.68 -1.12 -1.17
CA VAL A 632 24.70 -1.62 -0.21
C VAL A 632 24.63 -0.67 0.98
N ALA A 633 23.46 -0.41 1.50
CA ALA A 633 23.30 0.28 2.78
C ALA A 633 23.35 -0.74 3.92
N GLU A 634 24.11 -0.45 4.98
CA GLU A 634 24.25 -1.29 6.16
C GLU A 634 23.88 -0.50 7.42
N GLN A 635 23.12 -1.13 8.29
CA GLN A 635 22.68 -0.50 9.53
C GLN A 635 23.88 -0.06 10.39
N GLY A 636 23.90 1.19 10.82
CA GLY A 636 24.97 1.77 11.65
C GLY A 636 26.24 2.17 10.90
N ARG A 637 26.39 1.84 9.61
CA ARG A 637 27.58 2.19 8.80
C ARG A 637 27.28 3.04 7.58
N GLY A 638 26.01 3.18 7.21
CA GLY A 638 25.65 3.91 5.99
C GLY A 638 25.87 3.09 4.73
N VAL A 639 26.14 3.75 3.59
CA VAL A 639 26.39 3.08 2.32
C VAL A 639 27.84 2.53 2.29
N LEU A 640 27.95 1.30 1.82
CA LEU A 640 29.23 0.62 1.58
C LEU A 640 29.43 0.46 0.08
N ALA A 641 30.66 0.65 -0.40
CA ALA A 641 31.11 0.30 -1.73
C ALA A 641 32.03 -0.91 -1.66
N VAL A 642 31.65 -1.98 -2.34
CA VAL A 642 32.37 -3.27 -2.33
C VAL A 642 32.75 -3.62 -3.77
N GLY A 643 33.98 -4.08 -4.00
CA GLY A 643 34.41 -4.47 -5.31
C GLY A 643 33.60 -5.63 -5.87
N ALA A 644 33.06 -5.49 -7.06
CA ALA A 644 32.19 -6.48 -7.70
C ALA A 644 32.93 -7.81 -8.00
N ARG A 645 34.24 -7.75 -8.26
CA ARG A 645 35.05 -8.92 -8.62
C ARG A 645 35.57 -9.71 -7.40
N ASP A 646 35.94 -8.99 -6.35
CA ASP A 646 36.74 -9.53 -5.24
C ASP A 646 36.06 -9.45 -3.87
N GLY A 647 34.91 -8.78 -3.78
CA GLY A 647 34.20 -8.57 -2.51
C GLY A 647 34.95 -7.67 -1.52
N ALA A 648 36.02 -6.96 -1.96
CA ALA A 648 36.81 -6.11 -1.09
C ALA A 648 36.10 -4.78 -0.83
N LEU A 649 36.08 -4.33 0.44
CA LEU A 649 35.57 -3.01 0.80
C LEU A 649 36.43 -1.92 0.14
N ARG A 650 35.84 -1.10 -0.69
CA ARG A 650 36.49 0.07 -1.32
C ARG A 650 36.42 1.26 -0.37
N TRP A 651 35.23 1.56 0.11
CA TRP A 651 34.98 2.58 1.13
C TRP A 651 33.68 2.31 1.88
N ALA A 652 33.56 2.89 3.08
CA ALA A 652 32.32 3.03 3.82
C ALA A 652 31.97 4.52 3.90
N GLU A 653 30.69 4.81 3.96
CA GLU A 653 30.17 6.18 3.97
C GLU A 653 30.77 7.03 5.10
N LYS A 654 31.10 8.29 4.78
CA LYS A 654 31.70 9.26 5.71
C LYS A 654 30.86 10.51 5.79
N GLY A 655 30.72 11.05 7.01
CA GLY A 655 30.04 12.33 7.21
C GLY A 655 28.52 12.25 7.32
N ARG A 656 27.95 11.05 7.34
CA ARG A 656 26.51 10.88 7.65
C ARG A 656 26.25 11.29 9.10
N THR A 657 25.37 12.25 9.30
CA THR A 657 24.93 12.69 10.63
C THR A 657 23.71 11.94 11.14
N ASP A 658 22.98 11.25 10.24
CA ASP A 658 21.83 10.41 10.56
C ASP A 658 22.19 8.94 10.39
N THR A 659 22.09 8.17 11.47
CA THR A 659 22.39 6.74 11.49
C THR A 659 21.24 5.85 11.03
N ARG A 660 20.07 6.42 10.75
CA ARG A 660 18.85 5.68 10.36
C ARG A 660 18.71 5.64 8.85
N ILE A 661 19.46 4.79 8.21
CA ILE A 661 19.33 4.52 6.77
C ILE A 661 18.14 3.58 6.51
N ALA A 662 17.38 3.83 5.43
CA ALA A 662 16.31 2.94 5.02
C ALA A 662 16.87 1.68 4.36
N LEU A 663 16.72 0.53 5.00
CA LEU A 663 17.24 -0.75 4.52
C LEU A 663 16.30 -1.49 3.56
N ALA A 664 15.05 -1.03 3.44
CA ALA A 664 14.09 -1.64 2.53
C ALA A 664 14.32 -1.26 1.05
N VAL A 665 15.22 -0.31 0.79
CA VAL A 665 15.43 0.31 -0.52
C VAL A 665 16.91 0.28 -0.88
N GLU A 666 17.20 -0.11 -2.12
CA GLU A 666 18.54 -0.08 -2.69
C GLU A 666 19.06 1.36 -2.85
N PRO A 667 20.37 1.62 -2.68
CA PRO A 667 20.97 2.88 -3.07
C PRO A 667 20.85 3.08 -4.60
N ALA A 668 20.33 4.22 -5.02
CA ALA A 668 20.24 4.54 -6.45
C ALA A 668 21.55 5.14 -6.97
N VAL A 669 22.02 4.68 -8.13
CA VAL A 669 23.33 5.07 -8.68
C VAL A 669 23.17 6.14 -9.75
N GLY A 670 23.62 7.36 -9.45
CA GLY A 670 23.82 8.42 -10.44
C GLY A 670 25.24 8.44 -11.01
N PRO A 671 25.55 9.40 -11.90
CA PRO A 671 26.88 9.51 -12.50
C PRO A 671 28.01 9.68 -11.47
N GLU A 672 27.86 10.63 -10.56
CA GLU A 672 28.87 10.97 -9.55
C GLU A 672 28.44 10.62 -8.13
N HIS A 673 27.16 10.50 -7.87
CA HIS A 673 26.58 10.29 -6.56
C HIS A 673 25.67 9.07 -6.47
N LEU A 674 25.61 8.50 -5.28
CA LEU A 674 24.60 7.54 -4.85
C LEU A 674 23.52 8.28 -4.08
N TYR A 675 22.31 7.81 -4.21
CA TYR A 675 21.16 8.40 -3.52
C TYR A 675 20.55 7.35 -2.60
N SER A 676 20.51 7.62 -1.31
CA SER A 676 19.96 6.74 -0.30
C SER A 676 18.91 7.42 0.54
N ALA A 677 17.84 6.70 0.88
CA ALA A 677 16.80 7.18 1.78
C ALA A 677 17.27 7.09 3.23
N SER A 678 16.87 8.07 4.04
CA SER A 678 17.00 8.05 5.50
C SER A 678 15.73 8.60 6.15
N THR A 679 15.62 8.47 7.47
CA THR A 679 14.47 9.05 8.21
C THR A 679 14.43 10.57 8.16
N SER A 680 15.56 11.22 7.90
CA SER A 680 15.66 12.69 7.76
C SER A 680 15.59 13.17 6.31
N GLY A 681 15.47 12.25 5.33
CA GLY A 681 15.31 12.57 3.91
C GLY A 681 16.29 11.85 3.00
N LEU A 682 16.53 12.41 1.83
CA LEU A 682 17.45 11.92 0.80
C LEU A 682 18.88 12.33 1.13
N VAL A 683 19.83 11.40 1.04
CA VAL A 683 21.26 11.65 1.18
C VAL A 683 21.95 11.33 -0.13
N ALA A 684 22.74 12.26 -0.65
CA ALA A 684 23.64 12.05 -1.78
C ALA A 684 25.05 11.74 -1.27
N THR A 685 25.60 10.58 -1.64
CA THR A 685 26.93 10.11 -1.26
C THR A 685 27.82 10.05 -2.49
N ARG A 686 28.97 10.73 -2.49
CA ARG A 686 29.89 10.73 -3.62
C ARG A 686 30.46 9.33 -3.86
N ARG A 687 30.42 8.85 -5.11
CA ARG A 687 30.85 7.49 -5.48
C ARG A 687 32.35 7.26 -5.34
N SER A 688 33.14 8.32 -5.53
CA SER A 688 34.62 8.19 -5.53
C SER A 688 35.22 7.99 -4.13
N ASP A 689 34.65 8.58 -3.07
CA ASP A 689 35.26 8.63 -1.75
C ASP A 689 34.29 8.37 -0.58
N GLY A 690 33.01 8.16 -0.84
CA GLY A 690 31.98 7.88 0.16
C GLY A 690 31.58 9.08 1.03
N ARG A 691 31.93 10.31 0.66
CA ARG A 691 31.51 11.51 1.40
C ARG A 691 30.06 11.82 1.15
N SER A 692 29.29 11.99 2.22
CA SER A 692 27.86 12.27 2.14
C SER A 692 27.55 13.74 2.30
N SER A 693 26.50 14.19 1.61
CA SER A 693 25.86 15.49 1.81
C SER A 693 25.00 15.48 3.09
N ARG A 694 24.58 16.65 3.53
CA ARG A 694 23.51 16.75 4.53
C ARG A 694 22.20 16.23 3.92
N PRO A 695 21.31 15.61 4.73
CA PRO A 695 20.02 15.13 4.25
C PRO A 695 19.18 16.28 3.65
N PHE A 696 18.58 16.02 2.51
CA PHE A 696 17.58 16.88 1.89
C PHE A 696 16.19 16.42 2.30
N LYS A 697 15.29 17.35 2.61
CA LYS A 697 13.91 17.02 2.94
C LYS A 697 13.20 16.47 1.69
N ALA A 698 13.21 15.16 1.53
CA ALA A 698 12.47 14.45 0.50
C ALA A 698 11.91 13.16 1.15
N ALA A 699 10.62 13.10 1.28
CA ALA A 699 9.94 11.94 1.86
C ALA A 699 9.61 10.92 0.76
N ALA A 700 10.62 10.36 0.09
CA ALA A 700 10.41 9.34 -0.94
C ALA A 700 10.92 7.98 -0.47
N GLY A 701 10.22 6.92 -0.87
CA GLY A 701 10.63 5.55 -0.59
C GLY A 701 11.74 5.04 -1.51
N ARG A 702 11.69 5.34 -2.80
CA ARG A 702 12.63 4.85 -3.82
C ARG A 702 13.09 5.96 -4.76
N TYR A 703 14.31 5.80 -5.31
CA TYR A 703 14.94 6.78 -6.20
C TYR A 703 15.40 6.11 -7.49
N PHE A 704 15.16 6.78 -8.62
CA PHE A 704 15.46 6.27 -9.95
C PHE A 704 16.18 7.37 -10.78
N PRO A 705 17.48 7.23 -11.04
CA PRO A 705 18.21 8.18 -11.85
C PRO A 705 17.81 8.11 -13.32
N HIS A 706 17.30 9.19 -13.86
CA HIS A 706 17.02 9.36 -15.28
C HIS A 706 18.15 10.18 -15.92
N GLN A 707 19.24 9.51 -16.28
CA GLN A 707 20.48 10.16 -16.73
C GLN A 707 20.26 11.08 -17.92
N ARG A 708 19.48 10.65 -18.94
CA ARG A 708 19.20 11.46 -20.13
C ARG A 708 18.46 12.77 -19.84
N ALA A 709 17.60 12.76 -18.87
CA ALA A 709 16.86 13.94 -18.43
C ALA A 709 17.61 14.78 -17.38
N GLY A 710 18.76 14.32 -16.90
CA GLY A 710 19.47 14.95 -15.77
C GLY A 710 18.60 15.03 -14.51
N LEU A 711 17.83 13.99 -14.23
CA LEU A 711 16.79 13.98 -13.24
C LEU A 711 16.90 12.75 -12.33
N LEU A 712 16.72 12.95 -11.03
CA LEU A 712 16.45 11.89 -10.08
C LEU A 712 14.94 11.85 -9.83
N VAL A 713 14.30 10.77 -10.26
CA VAL A 713 12.88 10.53 -9.98
C VAL A 713 12.77 9.86 -8.62
N ALA A 714 12.05 10.49 -7.72
CA ALA A 714 11.74 9.97 -6.40
C ALA A 714 10.29 9.49 -6.37
N LEU A 715 10.06 8.24 -5.99
CA LEU A 715 8.74 7.67 -5.81
C LEU A 715 8.44 7.50 -4.32
N GLY A 716 7.38 8.15 -3.86
CA GLY A 716 6.77 7.94 -2.57
C GLY A 716 5.44 7.23 -2.71
N ASP A 717 4.78 6.89 -1.61
CA ASP A 717 3.54 6.10 -1.62
C ASP A 717 2.36 6.79 -2.34
N ALA A 718 2.34 8.12 -2.39
CA ALA A 718 1.25 8.90 -2.98
C ALA A 718 1.76 9.97 -3.97
N TYR A 719 3.03 9.99 -4.31
CA TYR A 719 3.56 10.99 -5.23
C TYR A 719 4.85 10.55 -5.93
N ALA A 720 5.08 11.14 -7.09
CA ALA A 720 6.36 11.15 -7.76
C ALA A 720 6.95 12.57 -7.69
N ALA A 721 8.25 12.70 -7.52
CA ALA A 721 8.93 13.99 -7.51
C ALA A 721 10.22 13.94 -8.35
N GLY A 722 10.57 15.06 -8.95
CA GLY A 722 11.79 15.21 -9.74
C GLY A 722 12.80 16.12 -9.05
N PHE A 723 14.04 15.63 -8.90
CA PHE A 723 15.18 16.39 -8.39
C PHE A 723 16.26 16.48 -9.45
N PRO A 724 17.13 17.50 -9.43
CA PRO A 724 18.32 17.51 -10.27
C PRO A 724 19.18 16.27 -10.00
N LEU A 725 19.73 15.65 -11.03
CA LEU A 725 20.74 14.61 -10.88
C LEU A 725 22.10 15.29 -10.65
N LEU A 726 22.79 14.94 -9.54
CA LEU A 726 24.13 15.47 -9.19
C LEU A 726 25.22 14.61 -9.82
#